data_aa3a4da3efe01b57f63a85716b39ce2b
#
_entry.id   aa3a4da3efe01b57f63a85716b39ce2b
#
_cell.length_a   1.000
_cell.length_b   1.000
_cell.length_c   1.000
_cell.angle_alpha   90.00
_cell.angle_beta   90.00
_cell.angle_gamma   90.00
#
_symmetry.space_group_name_H-M   'P 1'
#
loop_
_entity.id
_entity.type
_entity.pdbx_description
1 polymer ?
#
loop_
_entity_poly.entity_id
_entity_poly.type
_entity_poly.pdbx_seq_one_letter_code
_entity_poly.pdbx_strand_id
1 'polypeptide(L)'
;GLGWSRGLPSVPPEVTELLEQHCVSCHDEDSTEGGLRFDNLGTLALKQQLEILEKAEEQIYLRQMPPRKKKALSNLEQRDLLGWMSSQLKANARPRLEEKLRYPSYGNYVDHDTLFSGEVREKAFTPSRRWLVNPRIFEERVKDVFRLEGNERSKFSRGQGDVFAGVKNPFILPEHSGVRDYDVRMLNGGHLLVMLSNAKWIAGRQILAARIKAAEQEALLDGAAGTRPSGNPIESMSGRDRWHPKESPPPFEAIVLSDGPPTLSAMEDAVQEQFGSVLGRRASGEEVSRYLELLRSTIKVAGNAEGLRQMLYAVLLESDFLYRLELGIGPKDSFGRRPLSPQEASYAISYALGDLSPDSGLQKAAREGRLSTKEDYRREVTRLLDDQSYFRGPVDPKISGKNMRSHETSHPKLVRFFREFFGYPHAAKVFKDSERSDGYYQNPARGTLGTPGFLIKEADRVVDYYLQKDEDVFDNLLTTEEFFVYHDKDNEAGKKTIEEWSEAYERLKDTAWKEDPEGVLAAHMDFIKTKKALKRWWPGSNGKHQRRTFLRFMHFFSDTLGKGKTPFTTVATTHGYAYHHSTFYNFPPTPTLPRYGRVENPNFKGELPDVEFWDYPVEQPFKVPKRRGILTHPAWLIAHSSNFHTDPIKRGRWIREKLLAGRVPDVPITVDAQVPEDPHKSFRERVELVTSKEECRKCHEQMNPLGFPFESFDDFGRYRLNEPLEHEEHLIAKPEKVPARPWSGKGANIYATKLVSTLGALSGTGDPELDGEVADAFELIERLARSDRVRQSIIRHAFRFFLGRNEMRSDSSTLLA
;
A
#
# COMPACT_ATOMS: atom_id res chain seq x y z
N GLY A 1 44.06 -24.17 23.20
CA GLY A 1 43.03 -23.66 24.12
C GLY A 1 42.86 -22.18 23.91
N LEU A 2 41.62 -21.71 23.71
CA LEU A 2 41.30 -20.29 23.58
C LEU A 2 41.80 -19.54 24.82
N GLY A 3 42.78 -18.66 24.62
CA GLY A 3 43.41 -17.90 25.72
C GLY A 3 42.54 -16.74 26.18
N TRP A 4 41.68 -16.95 27.15
CA TRP A 4 40.79 -15.94 27.73
C TRP A 4 41.47 -15.19 28.87
N SER A 5 42.23 -14.16 28.58
CA SER A 5 42.82 -13.33 29.63
C SER A 5 42.52 -11.83 29.38
N ARG A 6 41.73 -11.27 30.29
CA ARG A 6 41.34 -9.89 30.50
C ARG A 6 40.12 -9.40 29.65
N GLY A 7 38.92 -9.52 30.18
CA GLY A 7 37.74 -8.81 29.71
C GLY A 7 36.40 -9.50 29.95
N LEU A 8 36.25 -10.71 29.51
CA LEU A 8 35.03 -11.53 29.79
C LEU A 8 35.30 -12.57 30.88
N PRO A 9 34.29 -12.96 31.66
CA PRO A 9 34.38 -14.09 32.54
C PRO A 9 34.78 -15.34 31.75
N SER A 10 35.38 -16.37 32.44
CA SER A 10 35.76 -17.64 31.82
C SER A 10 34.60 -18.22 30.99
N VAL A 11 34.86 -18.56 29.73
CA VAL A 11 33.90 -19.23 28.87
C VAL A 11 33.63 -20.63 29.45
N PRO A 12 32.37 -21.02 29.62
CA PRO A 12 32.06 -22.40 30.06
C PRO A 12 32.67 -23.44 29.09
N PRO A 13 33.18 -24.57 29.59
CA PRO A 13 33.78 -25.60 28.72
C PRO A 13 32.86 -26.04 27.59
N GLU A 14 31.59 -26.16 27.84
CA GLU A 14 30.55 -26.55 26.87
C GLU A 14 30.44 -25.53 25.73
N VAL A 15 30.51 -24.25 26.06
CA VAL A 15 30.47 -23.16 25.06
C VAL A 15 31.77 -23.10 24.25
N THR A 16 32.92 -23.33 24.90
CA THR A 16 34.21 -23.41 24.23
C THR A 16 34.20 -24.51 23.18
N GLU A 17 33.75 -25.71 23.54
CA GLU A 17 33.63 -26.82 22.61
C GLU A 17 32.72 -26.50 21.42
N LEU A 18 31.57 -25.87 21.65
CA LEU A 18 30.66 -25.43 20.57
C LEU A 18 31.28 -24.38 19.65
N LEU A 19 32.04 -23.42 20.20
CA LEU A 19 32.75 -22.41 19.40
C LEU A 19 33.85 -23.05 18.54
N GLU A 20 34.64 -23.98 19.12
CA GLU A 20 35.66 -24.71 18.40
C GLU A 20 35.06 -25.57 17.28
N GLN A 21 33.97 -26.27 17.56
CA GLN A 21 33.33 -27.20 16.64
C GLN A 21 32.62 -26.48 15.47
N HIS A 22 31.98 -25.35 15.72
CA HIS A 22 31.07 -24.73 14.75
C HIS A 22 31.53 -23.39 14.19
N CYS A 23 32.46 -22.68 14.84
CA CYS A 23 32.81 -21.29 14.52
C CYS A 23 34.27 -21.11 14.09
N VAL A 24 35.22 -21.62 14.85
CA VAL A 24 36.65 -21.33 14.69
C VAL A 24 37.16 -21.74 13.31
N SER A 25 36.75 -22.85 12.74
CA SER A 25 37.24 -23.35 11.44
C SER A 25 36.98 -22.38 10.25
N CYS A 26 36.15 -21.36 10.42
CA CYS A 26 35.86 -20.31 9.43
C CYS A 26 36.21 -18.92 9.94
N HIS A 27 36.45 -18.78 11.23
CA HIS A 27 36.71 -17.51 11.91
C HIS A 27 38.00 -17.59 12.74
N ASP A 28 39.10 -17.99 12.08
CA ASP A 28 40.43 -18.07 12.62
C ASP A 28 41.41 -17.14 11.84
N GLU A 29 42.72 -17.29 12.06
CA GLU A 29 43.73 -16.48 11.41
C GLU A 29 43.81 -16.74 9.90
N ASP A 30 43.57 -17.97 9.46
CA ASP A 30 43.65 -18.36 8.05
C ASP A 30 42.37 -18.07 7.29
N SER A 31 41.22 -18.08 7.98
CA SER A 31 39.88 -17.92 7.39
C SER A 31 39.06 -16.87 8.15
N THR A 32 39.37 -15.59 7.98
CA THR A 32 38.67 -14.49 8.66
C THR A 32 37.35 -14.14 7.96
N GLU A 33 36.44 -15.10 7.87
CA GLU A 33 35.14 -14.89 7.22
C GLU A 33 34.32 -13.78 7.89
N GLY A 34 33.79 -12.86 7.08
CA GLY A 34 33.01 -11.72 7.60
C GLY A 34 33.79 -10.75 8.48
N GLY A 35 35.14 -10.79 8.45
CA GLY A 35 36.03 -9.94 9.27
C GLY A 35 35.96 -10.27 10.76
N LEU A 36 35.60 -11.50 11.13
CA LEU A 36 35.48 -11.96 12.53
C LEU A 36 36.45 -13.08 12.81
N ARG A 37 37.04 -13.05 14.01
CA ARG A 37 37.92 -14.12 14.53
C ARG A 37 37.46 -14.51 15.93
N PHE A 38 37.33 -15.80 16.17
CA PHE A 38 37.00 -16.34 17.49
C PHE A 38 38.24 -16.91 18.20
N ASP A 39 39.25 -17.32 17.46
CA ASP A 39 40.49 -17.89 17.99
C ASP A 39 41.27 -16.89 18.84
N ASN A 40 41.18 -15.59 18.56
CA ASN A 40 41.89 -14.53 19.30
C ASN A 40 40.95 -13.70 20.20
N LEU A 41 39.71 -14.09 20.39
CA LEU A 41 38.69 -13.31 21.10
C LEU A 41 39.18 -12.87 22.50
N GLY A 42 39.84 -13.74 23.22
CA GLY A 42 40.36 -13.45 24.56
C GLY A 42 41.50 -12.43 24.63
N THR A 43 42.14 -12.11 23.51
CA THR A 43 43.26 -11.15 23.44
C THR A 43 42.80 -9.74 23.09
N LEU A 44 41.57 -9.60 22.60
CA LEU A 44 41.01 -8.33 22.16
C LEU A 44 40.56 -7.45 23.35
N ALA A 45 40.49 -6.14 23.10
CA ALA A 45 39.88 -5.24 24.08
C ALA A 45 38.41 -5.58 24.29
N LEU A 46 37.90 -5.39 25.52
CA LEU A 46 36.52 -5.71 25.88
C LEU A 46 35.49 -5.17 24.90
N LYS A 47 35.64 -3.95 24.39
CA LYS A 47 34.76 -3.36 23.40
C LYS A 47 34.70 -4.18 22.13
N GLN A 48 35.80 -4.65 21.60
CA GLN A 48 35.90 -5.48 20.42
C GLN A 48 35.31 -6.88 20.64
N GLN A 49 35.61 -7.47 21.82
CA GLN A 49 34.99 -8.73 22.20
C GLN A 49 33.45 -8.64 22.15
N LEU A 50 32.88 -7.60 22.76
CA LEU A 50 31.43 -7.38 22.78
C LEU A 50 30.85 -7.13 21.39
N GLU A 51 31.55 -6.41 20.51
CA GLU A 51 31.12 -6.20 19.11
C GLU A 51 31.08 -7.51 18.30
N ILE A 52 32.02 -8.42 18.55
CA ILE A 52 32.04 -9.75 17.94
C ILE A 52 30.87 -10.57 18.47
N LEU A 53 30.65 -10.57 19.79
CA LEU A 53 29.53 -11.31 20.40
C LEU A 53 28.16 -10.78 19.93
N GLU A 54 27.99 -9.45 19.78
CA GLU A 54 26.74 -8.87 19.25
C GLU A 54 26.45 -9.38 17.84
N LYS A 55 27.46 -9.39 16.96
CA LYS A 55 27.30 -9.90 15.60
C LYS A 55 27.02 -11.40 15.57
N ALA A 56 27.76 -12.16 16.36
CA ALA A 56 27.59 -13.61 16.44
C ALA A 56 26.22 -14.00 17.01
N GLU A 57 25.80 -13.37 18.09
CA GLU A 57 24.48 -13.60 18.71
C GLU A 57 23.37 -13.41 17.69
N GLU A 58 23.38 -12.31 16.93
CA GLU A 58 22.37 -12.04 15.91
C GLU A 58 22.38 -13.08 14.78
N GLN A 59 23.55 -13.46 14.27
CA GLN A 59 23.66 -14.45 13.19
C GLN A 59 23.24 -15.86 13.61
N ILE A 60 23.57 -16.26 14.84
CA ILE A 60 23.16 -17.56 15.41
C ILE A 60 21.66 -17.55 15.69
N TYR A 61 21.13 -16.48 16.27
CA TYR A 61 19.70 -16.32 16.52
C TYR A 61 18.87 -16.42 15.25
N LEU A 62 19.32 -15.78 14.17
CA LEU A 62 18.67 -15.82 12.87
C LEU A 62 18.95 -17.11 12.08
N ARG A 63 19.66 -18.08 12.65
CA ARG A 63 20.08 -19.34 12.01
C ARG A 63 20.85 -19.11 10.70
N GLN A 64 21.58 -18.01 10.60
CA GLN A 64 22.44 -17.71 9.46
C GLN A 64 23.86 -18.29 9.64
N MET A 65 24.23 -18.61 10.88
CA MET A 65 25.45 -19.31 11.23
C MET A 65 25.15 -20.54 12.13
N PRO A 66 25.84 -21.64 11.92
CA PRO A 66 26.77 -21.97 10.84
C PRO A 66 26.11 -21.96 9.45
N PRO A 67 26.89 -21.74 8.36
CA PRO A 67 26.32 -21.73 7.02
C PRO A 67 25.79 -23.12 6.63
N ARG A 68 24.76 -23.19 5.79
CA ARG A 68 24.03 -24.43 5.43
C ARG A 68 24.89 -25.60 4.95
N LYS A 69 26.08 -25.34 4.44
CA LYS A 69 27.05 -26.39 4.05
C LYS A 69 27.76 -27.06 5.21
N LYS A 70 27.65 -26.52 6.41
CA LYS A 70 28.23 -27.07 7.63
C LYS A 70 27.12 -27.68 8.48
N LYS A 71 27.52 -28.51 9.46
CA LYS A 71 26.58 -29.08 10.41
C LYS A 71 25.83 -27.97 11.14
N ALA A 72 24.50 -27.96 11.02
CA ALA A 72 23.65 -26.99 11.73
C ALA A 72 23.75 -27.23 13.26
N LEU A 73 23.61 -26.15 14.02
CA LEU A 73 23.43 -26.24 15.46
C LEU A 73 22.08 -26.91 15.76
N SER A 74 22.08 -27.88 16.68
CA SER A 74 20.85 -28.36 17.29
C SER A 74 20.16 -27.24 18.09
N ASN A 75 18.89 -27.41 18.41
CA ASN A 75 18.16 -26.41 19.21
C ASN A 75 18.79 -26.23 20.62
N LEU A 76 19.40 -27.27 21.17
CA LEU A 76 20.09 -27.22 22.47
C LEU A 76 21.39 -26.40 22.32
N GLU A 77 22.25 -26.76 21.38
CA GLU A 77 23.51 -26.06 21.12
C GLU A 77 23.27 -24.57 20.81
N GLN A 78 22.27 -24.25 19.99
CA GLN A 78 21.91 -22.89 19.72
C GLN A 78 21.46 -22.11 20.97
N ARG A 79 20.64 -22.74 21.83
CA ARG A 79 20.17 -22.16 23.08
C ARG A 79 21.33 -21.88 24.03
N ASP A 80 22.26 -22.80 24.14
CA ASP A 80 23.37 -22.67 25.08
C ASP A 80 24.37 -21.59 24.62
N LEU A 81 24.70 -21.54 23.34
CA LEU A 81 25.49 -20.44 22.75
C LEU A 81 24.84 -19.08 22.94
N LEU A 82 23.57 -18.95 22.57
CA LEU A 82 22.83 -17.69 22.69
C LEU A 82 22.66 -17.28 24.17
N GLY A 83 22.41 -18.22 25.05
CA GLY A 83 22.28 -17.97 26.48
C GLY A 83 23.58 -17.39 27.09
N TRP A 84 24.73 -17.94 26.71
CA TRP A 84 26.01 -17.44 27.15
C TRP A 84 26.29 -16.06 26.56
N MET A 85 26.21 -15.88 25.24
CA MET A 85 26.46 -14.58 24.55
C MET A 85 25.57 -13.47 25.12
N SER A 86 24.28 -13.76 25.23
CA SER A 86 23.29 -12.81 25.78
C SER A 86 23.62 -12.42 27.24
N SER A 87 24.07 -13.36 28.05
CA SER A 87 24.47 -13.09 29.44
C SER A 87 25.67 -12.15 29.51
N GLN A 88 26.68 -12.36 28.64
CA GLN A 88 27.87 -11.50 28.57
C GLN A 88 27.51 -10.08 28.10
N LEU A 89 26.71 -9.99 27.06
CA LEU A 89 26.25 -8.70 26.53
C LEU A 89 25.41 -7.93 27.56
N LYS A 90 24.54 -8.61 28.26
CA LYS A 90 23.69 -8.04 29.32
C LYS A 90 24.51 -7.54 30.51
N ALA A 91 25.48 -8.33 30.97
CA ALA A 91 26.38 -7.94 32.06
C ALA A 91 27.18 -6.67 31.73
N ASN A 92 27.42 -6.39 30.45
CA ASN A 92 28.16 -5.23 29.99
C ASN A 92 27.25 -4.12 29.42
N ALA A 93 25.96 -4.11 29.75
CA ALA A 93 24.95 -3.14 29.31
C ALA A 93 24.81 -3.03 27.77
N ARG A 94 25.00 -4.16 27.05
CA ARG A 94 24.88 -4.24 25.57
C ARG A 94 23.91 -5.32 25.08
N PRO A 95 22.69 -5.47 25.63
CA PRO A 95 21.74 -6.51 25.22
C PRO A 95 21.00 -6.10 23.93
N ARG A 96 21.72 -5.86 22.83
CA ARG A 96 21.13 -5.33 21.61
C ARG A 96 20.09 -6.26 20.98
N LEU A 97 20.34 -7.55 20.93
CA LEU A 97 19.36 -8.51 20.41
C LEU A 97 18.12 -8.56 21.31
N GLU A 98 18.30 -8.64 22.64
CA GLU A 98 17.19 -8.62 23.60
C GLU A 98 16.37 -7.32 23.48
N GLU A 99 17.05 -6.18 23.32
CA GLU A 99 16.38 -4.90 23.07
C GLU A 99 15.62 -4.90 21.74
N LYS A 100 16.21 -5.39 20.67
CA LYS A 100 15.53 -5.54 19.37
C LYS A 100 14.28 -6.41 19.48
N LEU A 101 14.37 -7.54 20.15
CA LEU A 101 13.23 -8.46 20.35
C LEU A 101 12.16 -7.88 21.27
N ARG A 102 12.52 -6.95 22.12
CA ARG A 102 11.64 -6.25 23.04
C ARG A 102 10.83 -5.13 22.38
N TYR A 103 11.41 -4.50 21.35
CA TYR A 103 10.76 -3.41 20.65
C TYR A 103 9.98 -3.90 19.42
N PRO A 104 8.72 -3.47 19.28
CA PRO A 104 7.86 -3.92 18.16
C PRO A 104 8.31 -3.49 16.77
N SER A 105 9.46 -2.82 16.62
CA SER A 105 9.98 -2.35 15.33
C SER A 105 10.74 -3.41 14.53
N TYR A 106 11.00 -4.57 15.09
CA TYR A 106 11.87 -5.58 14.46
C TYR A 106 11.15 -6.81 13.88
N GLY A 107 9.91 -6.73 13.53
CA GLY A 107 9.13 -7.69 12.72
C GLY A 107 9.59 -9.16 12.75
N ASN A 108 10.11 -9.65 11.64
CA ASN A 108 10.55 -11.05 11.51
C ASN A 108 11.79 -11.43 12.35
N TYR A 109 12.30 -10.57 13.17
CA TYR A 109 13.34 -10.92 14.14
C TYR A 109 12.85 -11.84 15.24
N VAL A 110 11.56 -11.79 15.60
CA VAL A 110 11.03 -12.77 16.53
C VAL A 110 10.91 -14.11 15.83
N ASP A 111 11.55 -15.13 16.40
CA ASP A 111 11.58 -16.46 15.81
C ASP A 111 10.16 -16.99 15.58
N HIS A 112 9.91 -17.45 14.36
CA HIS A 112 8.57 -17.86 13.93
C HIS A 112 8.10 -19.11 14.67
N ASP A 113 8.99 -20.10 14.79
CA ASP A 113 8.64 -21.39 15.40
C ASP A 113 8.36 -21.21 16.90
N THR A 114 9.11 -20.33 17.57
CA THR A 114 8.82 -19.95 18.96
C THR A 114 7.45 -19.30 19.11
N LEU A 115 7.05 -18.39 18.19
CA LEU A 115 5.75 -17.72 18.27
C LEU A 115 4.57 -18.70 18.17
N PHE A 116 4.73 -19.76 17.39
CA PHE A 116 3.66 -20.72 17.11
C PHE A 116 3.86 -22.08 17.82
N SER A 117 4.85 -22.20 18.70
CA SER A 117 5.12 -23.43 19.46
C SER A 117 4.06 -23.78 20.51
N GLY A 118 3.30 -22.79 21.00
CA GLY A 118 2.43 -22.95 22.18
C GLY A 118 3.16 -23.04 23.53
N GLU A 119 4.49 -22.90 23.54
CA GLU A 119 5.32 -23.03 24.76
C GLU A 119 5.51 -21.69 25.50
N VAL A 120 5.26 -20.55 24.82
CA VAL A 120 5.45 -19.23 25.41
C VAL A 120 4.41 -18.97 26.50
N ARG A 121 4.87 -18.75 27.74
CA ARG A 121 4.02 -18.51 28.93
C ARG A 121 3.87 -17.02 29.28
N GLU A 122 4.62 -16.16 28.62
CA GLU A 122 4.54 -14.71 28.81
C GLU A 122 3.14 -14.21 28.43
N LYS A 123 2.62 -13.25 29.20
CA LYS A 123 1.33 -12.64 28.88
C LYS A 123 1.49 -11.53 27.85
N ALA A 124 0.65 -11.55 26.83
CA ALA A 124 0.63 -10.51 25.80
C ALA A 124 0.41 -9.12 26.42
N PHE A 125 1.16 -8.16 25.95
CA PHE A 125 1.00 -6.75 26.30
C PHE A 125 1.47 -5.85 25.15
N THR A 126 1.00 -4.63 25.15
CA THR A 126 1.56 -3.57 24.30
C THR A 126 2.33 -2.61 25.21
N PRO A 127 3.61 -2.31 24.91
CA PRO A 127 4.34 -1.28 25.66
C PRO A 127 3.58 0.04 25.65
N SER A 128 3.61 0.78 26.77
CA SER A 128 3.08 2.14 26.79
C SER A 128 3.66 2.93 25.63
N ARG A 129 2.80 3.53 24.82
CA ARG A 129 3.24 4.15 23.58
C ARG A 129 2.62 5.52 23.34
N ARG A 130 3.44 6.38 22.75
CA ARG A 130 3.04 7.62 22.13
C ARG A 130 3.56 7.57 20.69
N TRP A 131 2.69 7.24 19.76
CA TRP A 131 3.03 7.00 18.36
C TRP A 131 2.47 8.10 17.48
N LEU A 132 3.25 8.55 16.53
CA LEU A 132 2.73 9.42 15.49
C LEU A 132 1.58 8.71 14.78
N VAL A 133 0.48 9.42 14.60
CA VAL A 133 -0.65 8.89 13.84
C VAL A 133 -0.22 8.64 12.40
N ASN A 134 -0.73 7.56 11.80
CA ASN A 134 -0.45 7.29 10.39
C ASN A 134 -1.10 8.37 9.49
N PRO A 135 -0.64 8.48 8.22
CA PRO A 135 -1.15 9.49 7.29
C PRO A 135 -2.66 9.51 7.14
N ARG A 136 -3.29 8.35 7.23
CA ARG A 136 -4.73 8.25 7.06
C ARG A 136 -5.49 8.73 8.29
N ILE A 137 -5.06 8.34 9.48
CA ILE A 137 -5.63 8.86 10.73
C ILE A 137 -5.48 10.38 10.79
N PHE A 138 -4.31 10.92 10.40
CA PHE A 138 -4.10 12.37 10.36
C PHE A 138 -5.11 13.05 9.41
N GLU A 139 -5.30 12.51 8.22
CA GLU A 139 -6.29 13.02 7.26
C GLU A 139 -7.71 13.01 7.83
N GLU A 140 -8.12 11.90 8.46
CA GLU A 140 -9.45 11.80 9.06
C GLU A 140 -9.62 12.78 10.22
N ARG A 141 -8.61 12.96 11.09
CA ARG A 141 -8.64 13.98 12.14
C ARG A 141 -8.78 15.40 11.58
N VAL A 142 -8.12 15.73 10.47
CA VAL A 142 -8.28 17.04 9.82
C VAL A 142 -9.71 17.25 9.33
N LYS A 143 -10.34 16.19 8.78
CA LYS A 143 -11.77 16.25 8.37
C LYS A 143 -12.69 16.45 9.57
N ASP A 144 -12.38 15.84 10.71
CA ASP A 144 -13.13 16.02 11.96
C ASP A 144 -13.00 17.46 12.47
N VAL A 145 -11.81 18.05 12.43
CA VAL A 145 -11.58 19.47 12.78
C VAL A 145 -12.44 20.41 11.93
N PHE A 146 -12.63 20.09 10.65
CA PHE A 146 -13.52 20.87 9.77
C PHE A 146 -14.97 20.42 9.81
N ARG A 147 -15.33 19.42 10.61
CA ARG A 147 -16.68 18.87 10.73
C ARG A 147 -17.27 18.43 9.39
N LEU A 148 -16.43 17.88 8.52
CA LEU A 148 -16.86 17.46 7.20
C LEU A 148 -17.64 16.15 7.27
N GLU A 149 -18.79 16.11 6.59
CA GLU A 149 -19.66 14.96 6.52
C GLU A 149 -19.99 14.58 5.06
N GLY A 150 -20.45 13.35 4.86
CA GLY A 150 -21.00 12.86 3.62
C GLY A 150 -20.14 13.16 2.39
N ASN A 151 -20.73 13.84 1.41
CA ASN A 151 -20.06 14.16 0.15
C ASN A 151 -18.90 15.16 0.28
N GLU A 152 -18.96 16.08 1.24
CA GLU A 152 -17.88 17.04 1.47
C GLU A 152 -16.66 16.34 2.06
N ARG A 153 -16.84 15.46 3.03
CA ARG A 153 -15.77 14.60 3.58
C ARG A 153 -15.12 13.75 2.48
N SER A 154 -15.94 13.13 1.64
CA SER A 154 -15.48 12.33 0.51
C SER A 154 -14.70 13.18 -0.53
N LYS A 155 -15.17 14.38 -0.87
CA LYS A 155 -14.49 15.29 -1.80
C LYS A 155 -13.16 15.77 -1.24
N PHE A 156 -13.07 16.04 0.06
CA PHE A 156 -11.84 16.46 0.71
C PHE A 156 -10.71 15.43 0.53
N SER A 157 -11.01 14.13 0.62
CA SER A 157 -10.05 13.04 0.38
C SER A 157 -9.64 12.86 -1.07
N ARG A 158 -10.49 13.29 -2.00
CA ARG A 158 -10.37 12.90 -3.41
C ARG A 158 -9.18 13.48 -4.14
N GLY A 159 -8.23 14.13 -3.51
CA GLY A 159 -6.94 14.45 -4.08
C GLY A 159 -6.97 15.02 -5.50
N GLN A 160 -8.08 15.61 -5.94
CA GLN A 160 -8.15 16.36 -7.20
C GLN A 160 -7.30 17.63 -7.12
N GLY A 161 -6.25 17.51 -6.37
CA GLY A 161 -5.17 18.46 -6.30
C GLY A 161 -5.46 19.70 -5.46
N ASP A 162 -6.71 20.02 -5.24
CA ASP A 162 -7.09 21.36 -4.89
C ASP A 162 -7.54 21.54 -3.45
N VAL A 163 -8.07 20.49 -2.83
CA VAL A 163 -8.61 20.58 -1.46
C VAL A 163 -7.52 20.36 -0.41
N PHE A 164 -6.54 19.51 -0.71
CA PHE A 164 -5.40 19.25 0.17
C PHE A 164 -4.17 20.12 -0.10
N ALA A 165 -4.27 21.15 -0.94
CA ALA A 165 -3.10 21.92 -1.38
C ALA A 165 -2.29 22.55 -0.25
N GLY A 166 -2.92 22.91 0.85
CA GLY A 166 -2.25 23.48 2.03
C GLY A 166 -1.96 22.50 3.15
N VAL A 167 -2.61 21.31 3.16
CA VAL A 167 -2.46 20.31 4.22
C VAL A 167 -1.53 19.22 3.75
N LYS A 168 -0.29 19.27 4.18
CA LYS A 168 0.69 18.22 3.93
C LYS A 168 0.72 17.28 5.13
N ASN A 169 0.64 15.98 4.84
CA ASN A 169 0.81 14.98 5.89
C ASN A 169 2.27 15.00 6.37
N PRO A 170 2.53 15.29 7.66
CA PRO A 170 3.89 15.36 8.18
C PRO A 170 4.54 13.98 8.36
N PHE A 171 3.78 12.89 8.17
CA PHE A 171 4.20 11.54 8.50
C PHE A 171 4.36 10.64 7.26
N ILE A 172 4.45 11.24 6.07
CA ILE A 172 4.72 10.46 4.85
C ILE A 172 6.15 9.94 4.92
N LEU A 173 6.27 8.63 5.04
CA LEU A 173 7.52 7.92 4.88
C LEU A 173 7.64 7.41 3.44
N PRO A 174 8.86 7.24 2.92
CA PRO A 174 9.06 6.59 1.64
C PRO A 174 8.44 5.19 1.67
N GLU A 175 7.63 4.85 0.68
CA GLU A 175 6.93 3.57 0.61
C GLU A 175 7.86 2.34 0.62
N HIS A 176 9.15 2.56 0.36
CA HIS A 176 10.17 1.51 0.30
C HIS A 176 11.09 1.49 1.51
N SER A 177 10.85 2.34 2.50
CA SER A 177 11.75 2.42 3.66
C SER A 177 11.75 1.14 4.51
N GLY A 178 10.78 0.25 4.31
CA GLY A 178 10.55 -0.89 5.19
C GLY A 178 10.11 -0.49 6.62
N VAL A 179 10.13 0.81 6.90
CA VAL A 179 9.67 1.40 8.15
C VAL A 179 8.21 1.74 8.01
N ARG A 180 7.40 1.23 8.91
CA ARG A 180 5.97 1.57 8.95
C ARG A 180 5.75 2.89 9.64
N ASP A 181 4.75 3.66 9.20
CA ASP A 181 4.45 4.98 9.74
C ASP A 181 4.26 4.98 11.27
N TYR A 182 3.70 3.93 11.81
CA TYR A 182 3.44 3.80 13.25
C TYR A 182 4.70 3.49 14.09
N ASP A 183 5.82 3.16 13.48
CA ASP A 183 7.11 2.99 14.18
C ASP A 183 7.81 4.33 14.44
N VAL A 184 7.36 5.40 13.80
CA VAL A 184 7.94 6.74 13.99
C VAL A 184 7.54 7.31 15.34
N ARG A 185 8.52 7.49 16.23
CA ARG A 185 8.30 7.97 17.60
C ARG A 185 8.80 9.39 17.86
N MET A 186 9.73 9.85 17.05
CA MET A 186 10.35 11.16 17.22
C MET A 186 10.14 12.03 15.99
N LEU A 187 9.91 13.31 16.26
CA LEU A 187 9.85 14.33 15.23
C LEU A 187 11.25 14.88 14.98
N ASN A 188 11.57 15.11 13.73
CA ASN A 188 12.73 15.90 13.31
C ASN A 188 12.30 17.32 12.92
N GLY A 189 13.28 18.19 12.65
CA GLY A 189 13.01 19.58 12.26
C GLY A 189 12.13 19.71 11.00
N GLY A 190 12.25 18.80 10.05
CA GLY A 190 11.42 18.78 8.84
C GLY A 190 9.96 18.46 9.15
N HIS A 191 9.71 17.47 10.01
CA HIS A 191 8.36 17.17 10.50
C HIS A 191 7.75 18.38 11.21
N LEU A 192 8.49 19.03 12.12
CA LEU A 192 8.02 20.20 12.85
C LEU A 192 7.60 21.32 11.89
N LEU A 193 8.41 21.62 10.88
CA LEU A 193 8.08 22.66 9.91
C LEU A 193 6.78 22.36 9.15
N VAL A 194 6.58 21.12 8.72
CA VAL A 194 5.36 20.70 8.02
C VAL A 194 4.16 20.77 8.98
N MET A 195 4.30 20.35 10.23
CA MET A 195 3.24 20.45 11.24
C MET A 195 2.82 21.89 11.51
N LEU A 196 3.80 22.79 11.68
CA LEU A 196 3.54 24.23 11.83
C LEU A 196 2.79 24.78 10.62
N SER A 197 3.18 24.41 9.43
CA SER A 197 2.52 24.83 8.18
C SER A 197 1.09 24.29 8.09
N ASN A 198 0.86 23.03 8.45
CA ASN A 198 -0.47 22.43 8.51
C ASN A 198 -1.37 23.13 9.53
N ALA A 199 -0.87 23.34 10.75
CA ALA A 199 -1.63 23.97 11.82
C ALA A 199 -2.05 25.41 11.44
N LYS A 200 -1.15 26.19 10.84
CA LYS A 200 -1.45 27.53 10.32
C LYS A 200 -2.53 27.49 9.24
N TRP A 201 -2.42 26.56 8.29
CA TRP A 201 -3.39 26.41 7.22
C TRP A 201 -4.75 26.00 7.75
N ILE A 202 -4.81 24.98 8.62
CA ILE A 202 -6.07 24.49 9.21
C ILE A 202 -6.75 25.59 10.01
N ALA A 203 -6.06 26.24 10.95
CA ALA A 203 -6.62 27.32 11.76
C ALA A 203 -7.15 28.45 10.90
N GLY A 204 -6.42 28.84 9.84
CA GLY A 204 -6.89 29.87 8.91
C GLY A 204 -8.19 29.48 8.20
N ARG A 205 -8.36 28.18 7.86
CA ARG A 205 -9.58 27.70 7.18
C ARG A 205 -10.77 27.56 8.14
N GLN A 206 -10.55 27.26 9.42
CA GLN A 206 -11.62 27.16 10.42
C GLN A 206 -12.38 28.49 10.60
N ILE A 207 -11.72 29.63 10.44
CA ILE A 207 -12.31 30.95 10.62
C ILE A 207 -12.55 31.72 9.33
N LEU A 208 -12.25 31.13 8.16
CA LEU A 208 -12.30 31.87 6.89
C LEU A 208 -13.72 32.30 6.52
N ALA A 209 -14.72 31.46 6.78
CA ALA A 209 -16.13 31.81 6.55
C ALA A 209 -16.56 33.01 7.42
N ALA A 210 -16.18 33.04 8.70
CA ALA A 210 -16.46 34.16 9.60
C ALA A 210 -15.73 35.44 9.16
N ARG A 211 -14.48 35.33 8.67
CA ARG A 211 -13.74 36.49 8.14
C ARG A 211 -14.35 37.06 6.86
N ILE A 212 -14.93 36.21 6.02
CA ILE A 212 -15.67 36.65 4.83
C ILE A 212 -16.92 37.43 5.26
N LYS A 213 -17.69 36.87 6.21
CA LYS A 213 -18.87 37.57 6.76
C LYS A 213 -18.51 38.95 7.39
N ALA A 214 -17.40 39.01 8.13
CA ALA A 214 -16.94 40.28 8.72
C ALA A 214 -16.64 41.33 7.66
N ALA A 215 -15.92 40.94 6.59
CA ALA A 215 -15.60 41.82 5.47
C ALA A 215 -16.87 42.27 4.70
N GLU A 216 -17.86 41.41 4.57
CA GLU A 216 -19.14 41.74 3.93
C GLU A 216 -19.96 42.74 4.80
N GLN A 217 -19.96 42.57 6.12
CA GLN A 217 -20.61 43.49 7.05
C GLN A 217 -19.94 44.86 7.02
N GLU A 218 -18.63 44.96 7.07
CA GLU A 218 -17.87 46.19 6.97
C GLU A 218 -18.18 46.95 5.66
N ALA A 219 -18.20 46.21 4.52
CA ALA A 219 -18.54 46.82 3.25
C ALA A 219 -19.99 47.36 3.16
N LEU A 220 -20.92 46.71 3.83
CA LEU A 220 -22.32 47.21 3.91
C LEU A 220 -22.41 48.49 4.74
N LEU A 221 -21.63 48.62 5.83
CA LEU A 221 -21.55 49.82 6.63
C LEU A 221 -20.94 51.00 5.88
N ASP A 222 -19.97 50.73 5.01
CA ASP A 222 -19.30 51.73 4.17
C ASP A 222 -20.14 52.17 2.94
N GLY A 223 -21.37 51.68 2.79
CA GLY A 223 -22.28 52.03 1.71
C GLY A 223 -21.92 51.43 0.34
N ALA A 224 -21.04 50.45 0.30
CA ALA A 224 -20.58 49.76 -0.88
C ALA A 224 -21.47 48.54 -1.27
N ALA A 225 -22.76 48.63 -1.00
CA ALA A 225 -23.73 47.57 -1.32
C ALA A 225 -23.73 47.25 -2.83
N GLY A 226 -23.29 46.04 -3.18
CA GLY A 226 -23.28 45.53 -4.55
C GLY A 226 -21.91 45.44 -5.24
N THR A 227 -20.87 46.03 -4.67
CA THR A 227 -19.48 45.76 -5.07
C THR A 227 -18.84 44.75 -4.14
N ARG A 228 -18.01 43.81 -4.66
CA ARG A 228 -17.23 42.94 -3.80
C ARG A 228 -16.37 43.78 -2.84
N PRO A 229 -16.44 43.52 -1.50
CA PRO A 229 -15.71 44.34 -0.55
C PRO A 229 -14.22 44.34 -0.85
N SER A 230 -13.61 45.50 -0.93
CA SER A 230 -12.15 45.60 -0.92
C SER A 230 -11.65 45.11 0.43
N GLY A 231 -10.89 44.01 0.45
CA GLY A 231 -10.45 43.38 1.69
C GLY A 231 -11.03 42.01 1.97
N ASN A 232 -11.86 41.46 1.06
CA ASN A 232 -12.31 40.09 1.15
C ASN A 232 -11.09 39.15 1.13
N PRO A 233 -10.88 38.34 2.19
CA PRO A 233 -9.70 37.51 2.34
C PRO A 233 -9.51 36.49 1.21
N ILE A 234 -10.55 36.21 0.39
CA ILE A 234 -10.46 35.27 -0.75
C ILE A 234 -9.87 35.95 -2.00
N GLU A 235 -9.93 37.25 -2.13
CA GLU A 235 -9.53 37.95 -3.37
C GLU A 235 -8.06 37.76 -3.71
N SER A 236 -7.19 37.77 -2.72
CA SER A 236 -5.75 37.54 -2.87
C SER A 236 -5.37 36.06 -2.98
N MET A 237 -6.32 35.13 -2.86
CA MET A 237 -6.03 33.69 -2.84
C MET A 237 -6.11 33.10 -4.24
N SER A 238 -5.18 32.19 -4.55
CA SER A 238 -5.26 31.35 -5.76
C SER A 238 -6.48 30.43 -5.72
N GLY A 239 -6.96 29.94 -6.86
CA GLY A 239 -8.14 29.07 -6.93
C GLY A 239 -8.08 27.87 -5.99
N ARG A 240 -6.88 27.35 -5.73
CA ARG A 240 -6.64 26.22 -4.81
C ARG A 240 -6.74 26.61 -3.34
N ASP A 241 -6.35 27.82 -3.01
CA ASP A 241 -6.33 28.32 -1.64
C ASP A 241 -7.68 28.87 -1.18
N ARG A 242 -8.68 28.94 -2.05
CA ARG A 242 -10.01 29.46 -1.73
C ARG A 242 -10.91 28.50 -0.97
N TRP A 243 -10.53 27.21 -0.90
CA TRP A 243 -11.36 26.24 -0.20
C TRP A 243 -11.42 26.52 1.31
N HIS A 244 -12.60 26.44 1.87
CA HIS A 244 -12.88 26.50 3.32
C HIS A 244 -14.18 25.77 3.62
N PRO A 245 -14.43 25.35 4.89
CA PRO A 245 -15.73 24.92 5.34
C PRO A 245 -16.79 25.99 5.05
N LYS A 246 -18.03 25.60 4.79
CA LYS A 246 -19.11 26.54 4.50
C LYS A 246 -19.38 27.51 5.63
N GLU A 247 -19.20 27.03 6.86
CA GLU A 247 -19.48 27.79 8.08
C GLU A 247 -18.31 27.65 9.05
N SER A 248 -18.07 28.70 9.83
CA SER A 248 -17.19 28.62 10.98
C SER A 248 -18.00 28.18 12.22
N PRO A 249 -17.42 27.44 13.15
CA PRO A 249 -18.08 27.16 14.44
C PRO A 249 -18.61 28.42 15.11
N PRO A 250 -19.84 28.40 15.68
CA PRO A 250 -20.45 29.60 16.28
C PRO A 250 -19.58 30.32 17.32
N PRO A 251 -18.82 29.63 18.21
CA PRO A 251 -17.92 30.32 19.13
C PRO A 251 -16.78 31.08 18.43
N PHE A 252 -16.30 30.59 17.27
CA PHE A 252 -15.28 31.28 16.49
C PHE A 252 -15.85 32.49 15.76
N GLU A 253 -17.05 32.33 15.21
CA GLU A 253 -17.76 33.40 14.54
C GLU A 253 -18.07 34.57 15.52
N ALA A 254 -18.50 34.28 16.76
CA ALA A 254 -18.76 35.25 17.78
C ALA A 254 -17.54 36.13 18.11
N ILE A 255 -16.33 35.54 18.07
CA ILE A 255 -15.09 36.30 18.30
C ILE A 255 -14.73 37.14 17.07
N VAL A 256 -14.81 36.56 15.86
CA VAL A 256 -14.41 37.22 14.62
C VAL A 256 -15.32 38.40 14.27
N LEU A 257 -16.63 38.29 14.55
CA LEU A 257 -17.64 39.33 14.26
C LEU A 257 -17.82 40.35 15.40
N SER A 258 -17.07 40.25 16.48
CA SER A 258 -17.18 41.21 17.60
C SER A 258 -16.55 42.57 17.23
N ASP A 259 -17.29 43.66 17.44
CA ASP A 259 -16.82 45.03 17.19
C ASP A 259 -15.76 45.51 18.20
N GLY A 260 -15.59 44.77 19.29
CA GLY A 260 -14.62 45.07 20.36
C GLY A 260 -14.00 43.79 20.94
N PRO A 261 -13.30 43.89 22.08
CA PRO A 261 -12.77 42.72 22.76
C PRO A 261 -13.89 41.71 23.08
N PRO A 262 -13.74 40.43 22.73
CA PRO A 262 -14.74 39.40 23.02
C PRO A 262 -14.94 39.20 24.52
N THR A 263 -16.15 38.77 24.90
CA THR A 263 -16.43 38.42 26.31
C THR A 263 -15.61 37.20 26.76
N LEU A 264 -15.41 37.11 28.08
CA LEU A 264 -14.71 35.95 28.65
C LEU A 264 -15.39 34.64 28.28
N SER A 265 -16.72 34.56 28.35
CA SER A 265 -17.51 33.39 27.99
C SER A 265 -17.30 33.01 26.55
N ALA A 266 -17.33 33.95 25.60
CA ALA A 266 -17.10 33.67 24.19
C ALA A 266 -15.69 33.09 23.92
N MET A 267 -14.69 33.57 24.66
CA MET A 267 -13.33 33.06 24.57
C MET A 267 -13.20 31.66 25.20
N GLU A 268 -13.85 31.39 26.33
CA GLU A 268 -13.90 30.05 26.93
C GLU A 268 -14.60 29.04 26.02
N ASP A 269 -15.73 29.41 25.43
CA ASP A 269 -16.47 28.60 24.50
C ASP A 269 -15.62 28.29 23.26
N ALA A 270 -14.83 29.22 22.75
CA ALA A 270 -13.93 29.00 21.63
C ALA A 270 -12.79 28.02 21.96
N VAL A 271 -12.23 28.09 23.18
CA VAL A 271 -11.23 27.12 23.65
C VAL A 271 -11.84 25.73 23.75
N GLN A 272 -13.03 25.62 24.39
CA GLN A 272 -13.71 24.32 24.53
C GLN A 272 -14.09 23.73 23.17
N GLU A 273 -14.55 24.54 22.24
CA GLU A 273 -14.86 24.17 20.88
C GLU A 273 -13.66 23.60 20.14
N GLN A 274 -12.51 24.29 20.23
CA GLN A 274 -11.29 23.81 19.56
C GLN A 274 -10.79 22.50 20.16
N PHE A 275 -10.80 22.37 21.49
CA PHE A 275 -10.43 21.11 22.15
C PHE A 275 -11.36 19.97 21.76
N GLY A 276 -12.67 20.21 21.71
CA GLY A 276 -13.65 19.24 21.25
C GLY A 276 -13.38 18.75 19.83
N SER A 277 -13.17 19.68 18.91
CA SER A 277 -12.96 19.37 17.48
C SER A 277 -11.61 18.71 17.18
N VAL A 278 -10.54 19.14 17.87
CA VAL A 278 -9.17 18.68 17.60
C VAL A 278 -8.80 17.46 18.41
N LEU A 279 -9.12 17.46 19.71
CA LEU A 279 -8.66 16.43 20.65
C LEU A 279 -9.76 15.44 21.08
N GLY A 280 -11.02 15.69 20.68
CA GLY A 280 -12.16 14.84 21.04
C GLY A 280 -12.51 14.85 22.54
N ARG A 281 -12.05 15.86 23.29
CA ARG A 281 -12.29 16.01 24.73
C ARG A 281 -12.45 17.48 25.11
N ARG A 282 -12.98 17.72 26.29
CA ARG A 282 -13.00 19.07 26.86
C ARG A 282 -11.61 19.46 27.38
N ALA A 283 -11.32 20.75 27.34
CA ALA A 283 -10.15 21.31 27.99
C ALA A 283 -10.33 21.28 29.53
N SER A 284 -9.27 20.93 30.25
CA SER A 284 -9.21 21.06 31.70
C SER A 284 -9.18 22.51 32.14
N GLY A 285 -9.42 22.78 33.43
CA GLY A 285 -9.35 24.13 33.97
C GLY A 285 -8.00 24.81 33.74
N GLU A 286 -6.90 24.06 33.86
CA GLU A 286 -5.55 24.58 33.60
C GLU A 286 -5.34 24.91 32.11
N GLU A 287 -5.82 24.03 31.22
CA GLU A 287 -5.75 24.23 29.77
C GLU A 287 -6.58 25.45 29.37
N VAL A 288 -7.82 25.57 29.88
CA VAL A 288 -8.66 26.75 29.64
C VAL A 288 -7.94 28.01 30.07
N SER A 289 -7.38 28.06 31.26
CA SER A 289 -6.65 29.23 31.77
C SER A 289 -5.46 29.59 30.87
N ARG A 290 -4.64 28.61 30.48
CA ARG A 290 -3.48 28.82 29.62
C ARG A 290 -3.86 29.32 28.21
N TYR A 291 -4.87 28.74 27.61
CA TYR A 291 -5.29 29.13 26.26
C TYR A 291 -6.10 30.42 26.23
N LEU A 292 -6.80 30.78 27.32
CA LEU A 292 -7.40 32.10 27.49
C LEU A 292 -6.36 33.21 27.61
N GLU A 293 -5.28 32.99 28.36
CA GLU A 293 -4.19 33.95 28.46
C GLU A 293 -3.53 34.17 27.08
N LEU A 294 -3.26 33.08 26.34
CA LEU A 294 -2.76 33.18 24.95
C LEU A 294 -3.71 33.96 24.05
N LEU A 295 -5.00 33.64 24.10
CA LEU A 295 -6.02 34.32 23.30
C LEU A 295 -6.13 35.79 23.59
N ARG A 296 -6.21 36.17 24.87
CA ARG A 296 -6.28 37.55 25.30
C ARG A 296 -5.05 38.38 24.91
N SER A 297 -3.85 37.82 25.14
CA SER A 297 -2.60 38.51 24.80
C SER A 297 -2.46 38.71 23.28
N THR A 298 -2.84 37.70 22.47
CA THR A 298 -2.78 37.81 21.02
C THR A 298 -3.86 38.71 20.42
N ILE A 299 -5.08 38.71 20.97
CA ILE A 299 -6.14 39.64 20.56
C ILE A 299 -5.70 41.11 20.81
N LYS A 300 -5.08 41.38 21.96
CA LYS A 300 -4.58 42.71 22.27
C LYS A 300 -3.56 43.24 21.29
N VAL A 301 -2.74 42.35 20.70
CA VAL A 301 -1.66 42.70 19.78
C VAL A 301 -2.12 42.73 18.32
N ALA A 302 -2.95 41.77 17.93
CA ALA A 302 -3.22 41.46 16.52
C ALA A 302 -4.72 41.49 16.15
N GLY A 303 -5.59 41.82 17.11
CA GLY A 303 -7.04 41.81 16.87
C GLY A 303 -7.71 40.46 17.01
N ASN A 304 -9.05 40.44 16.97
CA ASN A 304 -9.88 39.30 17.31
C ASN A 304 -9.61 38.10 16.41
N ALA A 305 -9.63 38.26 15.09
CA ALA A 305 -9.48 37.17 14.12
C ALA A 305 -8.09 36.52 14.16
N GLU A 306 -7.04 37.33 14.26
CA GLU A 306 -5.67 36.83 14.31
C GLU A 306 -5.36 36.20 15.68
N GLY A 307 -5.82 36.83 16.76
CA GLY A 307 -5.70 36.30 18.13
C GLY A 307 -6.36 34.93 18.25
N LEU A 308 -7.58 34.80 17.74
CA LEU A 308 -8.27 33.50 17.65
C LEU A 308 -7.46 32.49 16.83
N ARG A 309 -7.00 32.87 15.64
CA ARG A 309 -6.21 31.99 14.78
C ARG A 309 -4.95 31.42 15.45
N GLN A 310 -4.27 32.24 16.27
CA GLN A 310 -3.09 31.82 17.02
C GLN A 310 -3.44 30.80 18.12
N MET A 311 -4.55 30.96 18.80
CA MET A 311 -5.03 29.98 19.79
C MET A 311 -5.42 28.67 19.10
N LEU A 312 -6.19 28.72 18.02
CA LEU A 312 -6.57 27.52 17.23
C LEU A 312 -5.33 26.76 16.75
N TYR A 313 -4.35 27.48 16.23
CA TYR A 313 -3.08 26.96 15.78
C TYR A 313 -2.32 26.24 16.89
N ALA A 314 -2.27 26.82 18.09
CA ALA A 314 -1.55 26.22 19.21
C ALA A 314 -2.17 24.89 19.67
N VAL A 315 -3.50 24.78 19.70
CA VAL A 315 -4.17 23.52 20.03
C VAL A 315 -3.89 22.42 18.99
N LEU A 316 -3.76 22.77 17.70
CA LEU A 316 -3.40 21.81 16.64
C LEU A 316 -1.96 21.26 16.77
N LEU A 317 -1.14 21.82 17.64
CA LEU A 317 0.21 21.33 17.95
C LEU A 317 0.26 20.49 19.22
N GLU A 318 -0.86 20.31 19.92
CA GLU A 318 -0.89 19.43 21.09
C GLU A 318 -0.57 17.97 20.71
N SER A 319 0.11 17.30 21.64
CA SER A 319 0.52 15.89 21.45
C SER A 319 -0.64 14.99 21.12
N ASP A 320 -1.80 15.22 21.71
CA ASP A 320 -2.99 14.37 21.53
C ASP A 320 -3.52 14.40 20.09
N PHE A 321 -3.26 15.49 19.35
CA PHE A 321 -3.64 15.58 17.93
C PHE A 321 -2.68 14.85 17.00
N LEU A 322 -1.41 14.83 17.36
CA LEU A 322 -0.34 14.32 16.49
C LEU A 322 0.02 12.88 16.78
N TYR A 323 -0.26 12.42 17.99
CA TYR A 323 0.10 11.09 18.43
C TYR A 323 -1.13 10.25 18.81
N ARG A 324 -1.00 8.97 18.68
CA ARG A 324 -1.83 7.96 19.32
C ARG A 324 -1.25 7.71 20.71
N LEU A 325 -2.04 7.99 21.73
CA LEU A 325 -1.65 7.80 23.14
C LEU A 325 -2.25 6.52 23.67
N GLU A 326 -1.41 5.63 24.19
CA GLU A 326 -1.78 4.39 24.86
C GLU A 326 -0.83 4.21 26.06
N LEU A 327 -1.05 5.00 27.09
CA LEU A 327 -0.18 5.04 28.27
C LEU A 327 -0.67 4.13 29.38
N GLY A 328 -1.99 3.86 29.40
CA GLY A 328 -2.65 3.05 30.42
C GLY A 328 -2.84 3.78 31.75
N ILE A 329 -3.73 3.26 32.57
CA ILE A 329 -4.11 3.85 33.87
C ILE A 329 -3.96 2.83 35.01
N GLY A 330 -3.89 3.34 36.23
CA GLY A 330 -3.86 2.51 37.42
C GLY A 330 -2.52 1.81 37.70
N PRO A 331 -2.46 0.95 38.71
CA PRO A 331 -1.27 0.19 39.04
C PRO A 331 -0.98 -0.87 37.99
N LYS A 332 0.27 -1.33 37.93
CA LYS A 332 0.65 -2.47 37.12
C LYS A 332 0.13 -3.77 37.75
N ASP A 333 -0.35 -4.70 36.93
CA ASP A 333 -0.65 -6.06 37.34
C ASP A 333 0.61 -6.88 37.63
N SER A 334 0.44 -8.13 38.03
CA SER A 334 1.54 -9.07 38.34
C SER A 334 2.47 -9.36 37.14
N PHE A 335 2.06 -9.00 35.92
CA PHE A 335 2.84 -9.12 34.69
C PHE A 335 3.41 -7.77 34.22
N GLY A 336 3.32 -6.72 35.03
CA GLY A 336 3.80 -5.38 34.69
C GLY A 336 2.91 -4.60 33.70
N ARG A 337 1.69 -5.04 33.43
CA ARG A 337 0.76 -4.45 32.49
C ARG A 337 -0.18 -3.44 33.16
N ARG A 338 -0.66 -2.48 32.41
CA ARG A 338 -1.74 -1.53 32.81
C ARG A 338 -2.88 -1.62 31.83
N PRO A 339 -4.15 -1.55 32.27
CA PRO A 339 -5.27 -1.40 31.36
C PRO A 339 -5.21 -0.02 30.68
N LEU A 340 -5.68 0.04 29.45
CA LEU A 340 -5.95 1.33 28.79
C LEU A 340 -7.09 2.05 29.54
N SER A 341 -7.04 3.36 29.57
CA SER A 341 -8.24 4.11 29.96
C SER A 341 -9.37 3.84 28.96
N PRO A 342 -10.64 3.97 29.35
CA PRO A 342 -11.76 3.83 28.42
C PRO A 342 -11.65 4.72 27.17
N GLN A 343 -11.11 5.92 27.34
CA GLN A 343 -10.84 6.84 26.24
C GLN A 343 -9.75 6.30 25.29
N GLU A 344 -8.61 5.87 25.80
CA GLU A 344 -7.54 5.26 24.99
C GLU A 344 -8.04 4.01 24.29
N ALA A 345 -8.83 3.17 24.96
CA ALA A 345 -9.41 1.95 24.39
C ALA A 345 -10.36 2.27 23.23
N SER A 346 -11.18 3.33 23.33
CA SER A 346 -12.07 3.74 22.24
C SER A 346 -11.32 4.09 20.96
N TYR A 347 -10.23 4.85 21.08
CA TYR A 347 -9.36 5.17 19.95
C TYR A 347 -8.60 3.93 19.43
N ALA A 348 -8.11 3.06 20.34
CA ALA A 348 -7.39 1.85 19.94
C ALA A 348 -8.27 0.94 19.09
N ILE A 349 -9.52 0.71 19.50
CA ILE A 349 -10.50 -0.08 18.75
C ILE A 349 -10.81 0.58 17.39
N SER A 350 -11.15 1.86 17.39
CA SER A 350 -11.52 2.57 16.17
C SER A 350 -10.38 2.63 15.15
N TYR A 351 -9.16 2.92 15.60
CA TYR A 351 -7.99 2.93 14.73
C TYR A 351 -7.61 1.54 14.24
N ALA A 352 -7.78 0.49 15.06
CA ALA A 352 -7.55 -0.87 14.59
C ALA A 352 -8.48 -1.25 13.46
N LEU A 353 -9.76 -0.91 13.53
CA LEU A 353 -10.78 -1.35 12.57
C LEU A 353 -10.90 -0.45 11.33
N GLY A 354 -10.76 0.87 11.48
CA GLY A 354 -11.12 1.81 10.40
C GLY A 354 -10.19 2.98 10.14
N ASP A 355 -9.18 3.24 10.97
CA ASP A 355 -8.37 4.47 10.95
C ASP A 355 -9.20 5.75 11.20
N LEU A 356 -10.39 5.60 11.77
CA LEU A 356 -11.32 6.68 12.06
C LEU A 356 -11.30 7.05 13.54
N SER A 357 -11.68 8.27 13.87
CA SER A 357 -12.00 8.64 15.25
C SER A 357 -13.17 7.81 15.79
N PRO A 358 -13.27 7.59 17.13
CA PRO A 358 -14.34 6.78 17.71
C PRO A 358 -15.71 7.32 17.33
N ASP A 359 -16.61 6.42 16.94
CA ASP A 359 -18.02 6.77 16.72
C ASP A 359 -18.73 7.16 18.00
N SER A 360 -19.97 7.66 17.90
CA SER A 360 -20.77 8.06 19.04
C SER A 360 -21.00 6.91 20.04
N GLY A 361 -21.10 5.67 19.55
CA GLY A 361 -21.24 4.47 20.38
C GLY A 361 -20.01 4.22 21.24
N LEU A 362 -18.80 4.21 20.63
CA LEU A 362 -17.54 4.07 21.36
C LEU A 362 -17.29 5.22 22.31
N GLN A 363 -17.59 6.47 21.90
CA GLN A 363 -17.47 7.63 22.78
C GLN A 363 -18.40 7.53 23.99
N LYS A 364 -19.65 7.08 23.80
CA LYS A 364 -20.59 6.83 24.88
C LYS A 364 -20.08 5.72 25.80
N ALA A 365 -19.65 4.58 25.24
CA ALA A 365 -19.09 3.47 26.01
C ALA A 365 -17.87 3.91 26.85
N ALA A 366 -17.01 4.77 26.29
CA ALA A 366 -15.86 5.31 27.02
C ALA A 366 -16.30 6.20 28.21
N ARG A 367 -17.24 7.12 27.99
CA ARG A 367 -17.76 8.00 29.05
C ARG A 367 -18.48 7.23 30.19
N GLU A 368 -19.14 6.15 29.86
CA GLU A 368 -19.85 5.29 30.81
C GLU A 368 -18.96 4.23 31.46
N GLY A 369 -17.65 4.20 31.16
CA GLY A 369 -16.71 3.24 31.74
C GLY A 369 -16.86 1.81 31.21
N ARG A 370 -17.61 1.60 30.11
CA ARG A 370 -17.91 0.31 29.49
C ARG A 370 -16.86 -0.14 28.46
N LEU A 371 -15.61 0.23 28.65
CA LEU A 371 -14.46 -0.20 27.86
C LEU A 371 -13.32 -0.58 28.81
N SER A 372 -13.61 -1.49 29.76
CA SER A 372 -12.66 -1.86 30.80
C SER A 372 -12.34 -3.37 30.81
N THR A 373 -13.14 -4.18 30.15
CA THR A 373 -12.99 -5.64 30.12
C THR A 373 -12.80 -6.17 28.69
N LYS A 374 -12.34 -7.41 28.55
CA LYS A 374 -12.23 -8.10 27.26
C LYS A 374 -13.60 -8.25 26.59
N GLU A 375 -14.63 -8.50 27.39
CA GLU A 375 -16.04 -8.64 26.95
C GLU A 375 -16.55 -7.31 26.40
N ASP A 376 -16.21 -6.20 27.06
CA ASP A 376 -16.54 -4.85 26.57
C ASP A 376 -15.93 -4.60 25.20
N TYR A 377 -14.64 -4.92 25.04
CA TYR A 377 -13.95 -4.75 23.75
C TYR A 377 -14.57 -5.64 22.67
N ARG A 378 -14.85 -6.92 23.00
CA ARG A 378 -15.49 -7.85 22.05
C ARG A 378 -16.84 -7.30 21.58
N ARG A 379 -17.69 -6.84 22.49
CA ARG A 379 -18.99 -6.27 22.17
C ARG A 379 -18.90 -5.10 21.21
N GLU A 380 -18.01 -4.15 21.47
CA GLU A 380 -17.86 -2.97 20.61
C GLU A 380 -17.20 -3.29 19.26
N VAL A 381 -16.23 -4.21 19.24
CA VAL A 381 -15.61 -4.69 17.98
C VAL A 381 -16.67 -5.41 17.12
N THR A 382 -17.45 -6.33 17.70
CA THR A 382 -18.53 -7.02 16.97
C THR A 382 -19.55 -6.04 16.43
N ARG A 383 -20.03 -5.11 17.28
CA ARG A 383 -20.97 -4.06 16.85
C ARG A 383 -20.46 -3.27 15.63
N LEU A 384 -19.20 -2.90 15.64
CA LEU A 384 -18.60 -2.13 14.54
C LEU A 384 -18.38 -2.98 13.28
N LEU A 385 -18.06 -4.26 13.42
CA LEU A 385 -17.91 -5.17 12.28
C LEU A 385 -19.25 -5.49 11.61
N ASP A 386 -20.32 -5.56 12.41
CA ASP A 386 -21.67 -5.79 11.91
C ASP A 386 -22.28 -4.55 11.22
N ASP A 387 -21.78 -3.36 11.54
CA ASP A 387 -22.23 -2.11 10.90
C ASP A 387 -21.49 -1.88 9.57
N GLN A 388 -21.96 -2.53 8.51
CA GLN A 388 -21.40 -2.38 7.16
C GLN A 388 -21.43 -0.94 6.63
N SER A 389 -22.30 -0.08 7.15
CA SER A 389 -22.40 1.30 6.70
C SER A 389 -21.30 2.19 7.27
N TYR A 390 -20.83 1.92 8.48
CA TYR A 390 -19.86 2.73 9.19
C TYR A 390 -18.49 2.79 8.50
N PHE A 391 -18.00 1.64 8.01
CA PHE A 391 -16.71 1.57 7.34
C PHE A 391 -16.77 1.71 5.83
N ARG A 392 -17.99 1.61 5.24
CA ARG A 392 -18.15 1.61 3.79
C ARG A 392 -17.50 2.81 3.13
N GLY A 393 -16.68 2.55 2.12
CA GLY A 393 -16.04 3.62 1.37
C GLY A 393 -15.03 3.11 0.35
N PRO A 394 -14.32 4.04 -0.30
CA PRO A 394 -13.29 3.70 -1.26
C PRO A 394 -12.07 3.09 -0.57
N VAL A 395 -11.50 2.06 -1.18
CA VAL A 395 -10.24 1.44 -0.74
C VAL A 395 -9.12 2.48 -0.74
N ASP A 396 -9.06 3.30 -1.78
CA ASP A 396 -8.11 4.40 -1.90
C ASP A 396 -8.84 5.70 -2.28
N PRO A 397 -9.17 6.57 -1.33
CA PRO A 397 -9.90 7.80 -1.59
C PRO A 397 -9.15 8.80 -2.46
N LYS A 398 -7.84 8.66 -2.66
CA LYS A 398 -7.06 9.52 -3.56
C LYS A 398 -7.31 9.19 -5.03
N ILE A 399 -7.84 8.00 -5.33
CA ILE A 399 -8.20 7.60 -6.68
C ILE A 399 -9.64 8.02 -6.98
N SER A 400 -9.81 9.21 -7.55
CA SER A 400 -11.16 9.71 -7.87
C SER A 400 -11.18 10.56 -9.14
N GLY A 401 -10.52 10.10 -10.18
CA GLY A 401 -10.57 10.74 -11.48
C GLY A 401 -11.91 10.55 -12.19
N LYS A 402 -12.17 11.37 -13.22
CA LYS A 402 -13.35 11.21 -14.10
C LYS A 402 -13.43 9.83 -14.75
N ASN A 403 -12.30 9.19 -14.95
CA ASN A 403 -12.16 7.95 -15.72
C ASN A 403 -11.87 6.73 -14.87
N MET A 404 -11.48 6.90 -13.62
CA MET A 404 -11.25 5.79 -12.70
C MET A 404 -11.66 6.19 -11.27
N ARG A 405 -12.42 5.33 -10.63
CA ARG A 405 -12.78 5.44 -9.22
C ARG A 405 -12.13 4.29 -8.46
N SER A 406 -11.77 4.53 -7.23
CA SER A 406 -11.38 3.45 -6.34
C SER A 406 -12.50 2.43 -6.21
N HIS A 407 -12.15 1.17 -6.00
CA HIS A 407 -13.12 0.17 -5.56
C HIS A 407 -13.75 0.61 -4.24
N GLU A 408 -15.06 0.45 -4.12
CA GLU A 408 -15.81 0.73 -2.88
C GLU A 408 -16.22 -0.60 -2.25
N THR A 409 -16.03 -0.71 -0.95
CA THR A 409 -16.31 -1.91 -0.18
C THR A 409 -16.88 -1.56 1.20
N SER A 410 -17.49 -2.54 1.85
CA SER A 410 -17.94 -2.42 3.25
C SER A 410 -16.79 -2.27 4.22
N HIS A 411 -15.63 -2.89 3.94
CA HIS A 411 -14.46 -2.90 4.84
C HIS A 411 -13.16 -2.49 4.11
N PRO A 412 -13.01 -1.21 3.74
CA PRO A 412 -11.86 -0.76 2.96
C PRO A 412 -10.52 -1.00 3.64
N LYS A 413 -10.46 -1.04 4.98
CA LYS A 413 -9.21 -1.31 5.70
C LYS A 413 -8.75 -2.76 5.53
N LEU A 414 -9.65 -3.73 5.44
CA LEU A 414 -9.31 -5.13 5.15
C LEU A 414 -8.68 -5.26 3.75
N VAL A 415 -9.30 -4.64 2.74
CA VAL A 415 -8.72 -4.63 1.39
C VAL A 415 -7.36 -3.92 1.39
N ARG A 416 -7.21 -2.81 2.13
CA ARG A 416 -5.91 -2.12 2.28
C ARG A 416 -4.84 -2.99 2.94
N PHE A 417 -5.20 -3.84 3.89
CA PHE A 417 -4.26 -4.80 4.45
C PHE A 417 -3.66 -5.67 3.35
N PHE A 418 -4.48 -6.27 2.49
CA PHE A 418 -3.99 -7.11 1.40
C PHE A 418 -3.25 -6.32 0.32
N ARG A 419 -3.64 -5.07 0.06
CA ARG A 419 -2.86 -4.17 -0.80
C ARG A 419 -1.44 -3.96 -0.27
N GLU A 420 -1.29 -3.71 1.02
CA GLU A 420 0.02 -3.55 1.67
C GLU A 420 0.78 -4.88 1.72
N PHE A 421 0.10 -5.95 2.05
CA PHE A 421 0.68 -7.29 2.15
C PHE A 421 1.25 -7.76 0.80
N PHE A 422 0.44 -7.77 -0.25
CA PHE A 422 0.88 -8.18 -1.59
C PHE A 422 1.72 -7.12 -2.31
N GLY A 423 1.58 -5.86 -1.97
CA GLY A 423 2.33 -4.76 -2.58
C GLY A 423 1.96 -4.45 -4.02
N TYR A 424 0.88 -5.00 -4.57
CA TYR A 424 0.48 -4.81 -5.97
C TYR A 424 0.17 -3.35 -6.38
N PRO A 425 -0.20 -2.40 -5.48
CA PRO A 425 -0.35 -1.01 -5.86
C PRO A 425 0.94 -0.36 -6.35
N HIS A 426 2.09 -0.97 -6.05
CA HIS A 426 3.39 -0.50 -6.55
C HIS A 426 3.49 -0.57 -8.08
N ALA A 427 2.65 -1.36 -8.75
CA ALA A 427 2.57 -1.40 -10.22
C ALA A 427 2.41 0.00 -10.84
N ALA A 428 1.74 0.93 -10.15
CA ALA A 428 1.59 2.31 -10.61
C ALA A 428 2.91 3.11 -10.65
N LYS A 429 3.96 2.60 -10.01
CA LYS A 429 5.29 3.24 -9.94
C LYS A 429 6.34 2.57 -10.82
N VAL A 430 5.99 1.48 -11.49
CA VAL A 430 6.87 0.78 -12.43
C VAL A 430 6.54 1.30 -13.83
N PHE A 431 7.44 2.11 -14.39
CA PHE A 431 7.24 2.72 -15.69
C PHE A 431 7.76 1.79 -16.78
N LYS A 432 6.83 1.28 -17.60
CA LYS A 432 7.14 0.38 -18.71
C LYS A 432 7.32 1.17 -20.01
N ASP A 433 8.22 0.71 -20.85
CA ASP A 433 8.26 1.16 -22.23
C ASP A 433 7.00 0.67 -22.95
N SER A 434 6.13 1.61 -23.32
CA SER A 434 4.86 1.28 -23.98
C SER A 434 5.06 0.71 -25.39
N GLU A 435 6.18 1.00 -26.06
CA GLU A 435 6.50 0.45 -27.37
C GLU A 435 6.73 -1.08 -27.28
N ARG A 436 7.35 -1.58 -26.22
CA ARG A 436 7.53 -3.03 -26.00
C ARG A 436 6.21 -3.79 -25.85
N SER A 437 5.15 -3.12 -25.47
CA SER A 437 3.78 -3.66 -25.42
C SER A 437 2.93 -3.26 -26.61
N ASP A 438 3.52 -2.70 -27.65
CA ASP A 438 2.81 -2.18 -28.80
C ASP A 438 1.79 -1.09 -28.46
N GLY A 439 2.07 -0.28 -27.44
CA GLY A 439 1.20 0.77 -26.95
C GLY A 439 -0.03 0.28 -26.16
N TYR A 440 -0.11 -1.02 -25.85
CA TYR A 440 -1.20 -1.55 -25.01
C TYR A 440 -1.05 -1.19 -23.55
N TYR A 441 0.17 -1.18 -23.04
CA TYR A 441 0.43 -0.71 -21.69
C TYR A 441 0.60 0.81 -21.69
N GLN A 442 -0.24 1.47 -20.94
CA GLN A 442 -0.18 2.93 -20.80
C GLN A 442 0.24 3.26 -19.37
N ASN A 443 1.40 3.86 -19.25
CA ASN A 443 1.85 4.38 -17.97
C ASN A 443 0.88 5.44 -17.45
N PRO A 444 0.67 5.52 -16.14
CA PRO A 444 -0.19 6.55 -15.57
C PRO A 444 0.41 7.93 -15.83
N ALA A 445 -0.40 8.84 -16.32
CA ALA A 445 0.02 10.23 -16.52
C ALA A 445 0.35 10.92 -15.19
N ARG A 446 -0.33 10.53 -14.11
CA ARG A 446 -0.10 10.98 -12.74
C ARG A 446 -0.64 9.93 -11.76
N GLY A 447 0.22 9.09 -11.21
CA GLY A 447 -0.19 8.10 -10.22
C GLY A 447 -0.98 6.92 -10.79
N THR A 448 -2.25 6.77 -10.44
CA THR A 448 -3.04 5.56 -10.68
C THR A 448 -3.88 5.55 -11.96
N LEU A 449 -3.71 6.54 -12.83
CA LEU A 449 -4.36 6.54 -14.14
C LEU A 449 -3.59 5.65 -15.13
N GLY A 450 -4.28 5.07 -16.10
CA GLY A 450 -3.70 4.19 -17.11
C GLY A 450 -3.78 2.71 -16.73
N THR A 451 -3.05 1.86 -17.44
CA THR A 451 -3.12 0.39 -17.31
C THR A 451 -2.88 -0.10 -15.88
N PRO A 452 -1.83 0.34 -15.16
CA PRO A 452 -1.59 -0.18 -13.82
C PRO A 452 -2.72 0.15 -12.84
N GLY A 453 -3.35 1.31 -12.97
CA GLY A 453 -4.48 1.67 -12.10
C GLY A 453 -5.70 0.77 -12.28
N PHE A 454 -5.99 0.36 -13.50
CA PHE A 454 -7.06 -0.59 -13.78
C PHE A 454 -6.73 -1.98 -13.21
N LEU A 455 -5.50 -2.46 -13.42
CA LEU A 455 -5.05 -3.75 -12.89
C LEU A 455 -5.05 -3.77 -11.35
N ILE A 456 -4.67 -2.69 -10.69
CA ILE A 456 -4.76 -2.55 -9.22
C ILE A 456 -6.21 -2.67 -8.76
N LYS A 457 -7.14 -2.03 -9.46
CA LYS A 457 -8.57 -2.12 -9.11
C LYS A 457 -9.14 -3.51 -9.34
N GLU A 458 -8.68 -4.22 -10.36
CA GLU A 458 -9.05 -5.62 -10.59
C GLU A 458 -8.56 -6.52 -9.46
N ALA A 459 -7.31 -6.33 -8.99
CA ALA A 459 -6.79 -7.02 -7.81
C ALA A 459 -7.59 -6.68 -6.54
N ASP A 460 -7.94 -5.41 -6.33
CA ASP A 460 -8.80 -5.00 -5.20
C ASP A 460 -10.14 -5.74 -5.23
N ARG A 461 -10.72 -5.97 -6.41
CA ARG A 461 -11.98 -6.70 -6.56
C ARG A 461 -11.84 -8.18 -6.26
N VAL A 462 -10.75 -8.82 -6.67
CA VAL A 462 -10.47 -10.23 -6.30
C VAL A 462 -10.37 -10.36 -4.79
N VAL A 463 -9.61 -9.46 -4.16
CA VAL A 463 -9.45 -9.45 -2.69
C VAL A 463 -10.80 -9.25 -2.00
N ASP A 464 -11.55 -8.23 -2.39
CA ASP A 464 -12.85 -7.92 -1.77
C ASP A 464 -13.86 -9.05 -1.95
N TYR A 465 -13.89 -9.68 -3.11
CA TYR A 465 -14.79 -10.80 -3.39
C TYR A 465 -14.62 -11.95 -2.40
N TYR A 466 -13.36 -12.36 -2.11
CA TYR A 466 -13.11 -13.42 -1.14
C TYR A 466 -13.28 -12.94 0.30
N LEU A 467 -13.02 -11.67 0.60
CA LEU A 467 -13.35 -11.09 1.90
C LEU A 467 -14.86 -11.06 2.17
N GLN A 468 -15.68 -10.78 1.16
CA GLN A 468 -17.14 -10.78 1.30
C GLN A 468 -17.71 -12.21 1.43
N LYS A 469 -17.07 -13.21 0.81
CA LYS A 469 -17.42 -14.62 1.00
C LYS A 469 -17.08 -15.13 2.39
N ASP A 470 -16.02 -14.60 3.00
CA ASP A 470 -15.50 -14.95 4.34
C ASP A 470 -15.23 -16.46 4.53
N GLU A 471 -14.82 -17.12 3.45
CA GLU A 471 -14.52 -18.56 3.41
C GLU A 471 -13.12 -18.77 2.82
N ASP A 472 -12.25 -19.44 3.55
CA ASP A 472 -10.88 -19.81 3.12
C ASP A 472 -10.13 -18.69 2.42
N VAL A 473 -10.24 -17.45 2.95
CA VAL A 473 -9.80 -16.22 2.28
C VAL A 473 -8.33 -16.31 1.86
N PHE A 474 -7.44 -16.78 2.72
CA PHE A 474 -6.02 -16.84 2.43
C PHE A 474 -5.70 -17.86 1.34
N ASP A 475 -6.32 -19.03 1.40
CA ASP A 475 -6.14 -20.08 0.41
C ASP A 475 -6.67 -19.65 -0.95
N ASN A 476 -7.87 -19.05 -0.97
CA ASN A 476 -8.48 -18.53 -2.18
C ASN A 476 -7.64 -17.39 -2.81
N LEU A 477 -7.12 -16.47 -2.02
CA LEU A 477 -6.26 -15.40 -2.55
C LEU A 477 -4.95 -15.90 -3.16
N LEU A 478 -4.46 -17.06 -2.73
CA LEU A 478 -3.30 -17.71 -3.31
C LEU A 478 -3.64 -18.61 -4.50
N THR A 479 -4.79 -19.28 -4.51
CA THR A 479 -5.06 -20.37 -5.45
C THR A 479 -6.19 -20.12 -6.45
N THR A 480 -6.97 -19.04 -6.29
CA THR A 480 -8.11 -18.80 -7.17
C THR A 480 -7.76 -18.76 -8.65
N GLU A 481 -8.63 -19.34 -9.47
CA GLU A 481 -8.62 -19.19 -10.94
C GLU A 481 -9.60 -18.12 -11.41
N GLU A 482 -10.38 -17.52 -10.47
CA GLU A 482 -11.41 -16.53 -10.74
C GLU A 482 -10.86 -15.13 -10.61
N PHE A 483 -11.02 -14.35 -11.68
CA PHE A 483 -10.51 -12.99 -11.77
C PHE A 483 -11.59 -12.03 -12.26
N PHE A 484 -11.32 -10.75 -12.02
CA PHE A 484 -12.13 -9.66 -12.52
C PHE A 484 -11.38 -8.90 -13.61
N VAL A 485 -12.07 -8.49 -14.63
CA VAL A 485 -11.61 -7.44 -15.53
C VAL A 485 -12.39 -6.18 -15.20
N TYR A 486 -11.69 -5.05 -15.10
CA TYR A 486 -12.28 -3.81 -14.63
C TYR A 486 -13.52 -3.41 -15.42
N HIS A 487 -14.61 -3.24 -14.70
CA HIS A 487 -15.75 -2.40 -15.10
C HIS A 487 -16.31 -1.72 -13.83
N ASP A 488 -16.93 -0.57 -14.00
CA ASP A 488 -17.43 0.25 -12.89
C ASP A 488 -18.90 -0.01 -12.52
N LYS A 489 -19.44 -1.15 -12.97
CA LYS A 489 -20.84 -1.54 -12.77
C LYS A 489 -20.93 -2.94 -12.17
N ASP A 490 -22.07 -3.25 -11.58
CA ASP A 490 -22.44 -4.62 -11.25
C ASP A 490 -22.78 -5.44 -12.52
N ASN A 491 -22.92 -6.75 -12.36
CA ASN A 491 -23.16 -7.65 -13.47
C ASN A 491 -24.46 -7.32 -14.22
N GLU A 492 -25.52 -6.95 -13.53
CA GLU A 492 -26.81 -6.62 -14.17
C GLU A 492 -26.72 -5.33 -14.98
N ALA A 493 -26.12 -4.29 -14.41
CA ALA A 493 -25.87 -3.06 -15.14
C ALA A 493 -24.87 -3.25 -16.29
N GLY A 494 -23.96 -4.20 -16.16
CA GLY A 494 -23.04 -4.64 -17.21
C GLY A 494 -23.76 -5.30 -18.37
N LYS A 495 -24.62 -6.30 -18.08
CA LYS A 495 -25.46 -7.00 -19.08
C LYS A 495 -26.31 -6.01 -19.86
N LYS A 496 -27.03 -5.14 -19.16
CA LYS A 496 -27.84 -4.10 -19.79
C LYS A 496 -27.04 -3.18 -20.71
N THR A 497 -25.83 -2.85 -20.32
CA THR A 497 -24.92 -2.04 -21.15
C THR A 497 -24.55 -2.76 -22.45
N ILE A 498 -24.22 -4.06 -22.39
CA ILE A 498 -23.89 -4.88 -23.55
C ILE A 498 -25.12 -5.02 -24.47
N GLU A 499 -26.30 -5.22 -23.91
CA GLU A 499 -27.55 -5.28 -24.67
C GLU A 499 -27.80 -4.00 -25.44
N GLU A 500 -27.70 -2.84 -24.77
CA GLU A 500 -27.86 -1.52 -25.41
C GLU A 500 -26.84 -1.28 -26.53
N TRP A 501 -25.61 -1.76 -26.38
CA TRP A 501 -24.59 -1.69 -27.42
C TRP A 501 -24.84 -2.61 -28.59
N SER A 502 -25.23 -3.87 -28.32
CA SER A 502 -25.54 -4.85 -29.33
C SER A 502 -26.70 -4.37 -30.21
N GLU A 503 -27.77 -3.86 -29.60
CA GLU A 503 -28.89 -3.27 -30.29
C GLU A 503 -28.49 -2.05 -31.16
N ALA A 504 -27.63 -1.19 -30.63
CA ALA A 504 -27.14 -0.04 -31.38
C ALA A 504 -26.28 -0.47 -32.58
N TYR A 505 -25.42 -1.44 -32.41
CA TYR A 505 -24.58 -1.97 -33.49
C TYR A 505 -25.44 -2.63 -34.59
N GLU A 506 -26.34 -3.53 -34.23
CA GLU A 506 -27.21 -4.21 -35.18
C GLU A 506 -28.02 -3.21 -36.02
N ARG A 507 -28.49 -2.13 -35.41
CA ARG A 507 -29.24 -1.07 -36.09
C ARG A 507 -28.39 -0.20 -37.01
N LEU A 508 -27.10 -0.02 -36.72
CA LEU A 508 -26.25 0.94 -37.41
C LEU A 508 -25.20 0.30 -38.33
N LYS A 509 -24.96 -1.02 -38.25
CA LYS A 509 -23.89 -1.71 -38.96
C LYS A 509 -23.94 -1.58 -40.48
N ASP A 510 -25.16 -1.56 -41.05
CA ASP A 510 -25.41 -1.50 -42.47
C ASP A 510 -25.64 -0.07 -42.98
N THR A 511 -25.40 0.95 -42.14
CA THR A 511 -25.45 2.36 -42.52
C THR A 511 -24.10 2.86 -43.05
N ALA A 512 -24.08 4.04 -43.63
CA ALA A 512 -22.84 4.69 -44.09
C ALA A 512 -21.99 5.28 -42.93
N TRP A 513 -21.92 4.58 -41.80
CA TRP A 513 -21.27 5.10 -40.60
C TRP A 513 -19.77 5.38 -40.74
N LYS A 514 -19.10 4.78 -41.72
CA LYS A 514 -17.68 5.03 -41.99
C LYS A 514 -17.49 6.32 -42.80
N GLU A 515 -18.31 6.50 -43.80
CA GLU A 515 -18.28 7.62 -44.77
C GLU A 515 -18.92 8.86 -44.21
N ASP A 516 -20.11 8.76 -43.62
CA ASP A 516 -20.88 9.87 -43.04
C ASP A 516 -21.33 9.58 -41.57
N PRO A 517 -20.39 9.52 -40.62
CA PRO A 517 -20.73 9.26 -39.24
C PRO A 517 -21.63 10.32 -38.59
N GLU A 518 -21.55 11.56 -39.04
CA GLU A 518 -22.34 12.66 -38.48
C GLU A 518 -23.79 12.60 -38.97
N GLY A 519 -24.01 12.31 -40.25
CA GLY A 519 -25.34 12.09 -40.79
C GLY A 519 -26.04 10.90 -40.20
N VAL A 520 -25.30 9.77 -39.99
CA VAL A 520 -25.84 8.58 -39.33
C VAL A 520 -26.22 8.85 -37.87
N LEU A 521 -25.37 9.57 -37.13
CA LEU A 521 -25.70 9.99 -35.77
C LEU A 521 -26.94 10.88 -35.72
N ALA A 522 -27.05 11.83 -36.61
CA ALA A 522 -28.22 12.73 -36.69
C ALA A 522 -29.52 11.97 -37.03
N ALA A 523 -29.47 11.08 -38.02
CA ALA A 523 -30.63 10.27 -38.45
C ALA A 523 -31.13 9.31 -37.37
N HIS A 524 -30.27 8.84 -36.50
CA HIS A 524 -30.60 7.86 -35.45
C HIS A 524 -30.62 8.43 -34.03
N MET A 525 -30.59 9.75 -33.88
CA MET A 525 -30.42 10.41 -32.57
C MET A 525 -31.53 10.13 -31.59
N ASP A 526 -32.79 10.02 -32.03
CA ASP A 526 -33.92 9.70 -31.16
C ASP A 526 -33.79 8.31 -30.53
N PHE A 527 -33.33 7.33 -31.31
CA PHE A 527 -33.01 6.00 -30.80
C PHE A 527 -31.81 6.07 -29.85
N ILE A 528 -30.74 6.74 -30.24
CA ILE A 528 -29.50 6.83 -29.45
C ILE A 528 -29.80 7.45 -28.07
N LYS A 529 -30.68 8.43 -27.98
CA LYS A 529 -31.06 9.07 -26.71
C LYS A 529 -31.84 8.15 -25.75
N THR A 530 -32.45 7.08 -26.28
CA THR A 530 -33.09 6.09 -25.39
C THR A 530 -32.11 5.21 -24.65
N LYS A 531 -30.84 5.15 -25.07
CA LYS A 531 -29.83 4.23 -24.55
C LYS A 531 -28.83 4.95 -23.64
N LYS A 532 -28.83 4.62 -22.35
CA LYS A 532 -27.91 5.23 -21.38
C LYS A 532 -26.43 4.91 -21.67
N ALA A 533 -26.14 3.76 -22.21
CA ALA A 533 -24.80 3.36 -22.61
C ALA A 533 -24.22 4.22 -23.75
N LEU A 534 -25.11 4.85 -24.55
CA LEU A 534 -24.72 5.71 -25.67
C LEU A 534 -24.68 7.20 -25.33
N LYS A 535 -24.73 7.57 -24.06
CA LYS A 535 -24.78 8.99 -23.62
C LYS A 535 -23.66 9.85 -24.22
N ARG A 536 -22.53 9.28 -24.60
CA ARG A 536 -21.40 10.00 -25.23
C ARG A 536 -21.65 10.36 -26.70
N TRP A 537 -22.66 9.77 -27.29
CA TRP A 537 -23.10 10.10 -28.66
C TRP A 537 -24.19 11.17 -28.67
N TRP A 538 -24.66 11.61 -27.48
CA TRP A 538 -25.73 12.60 -27.39
C TRP A 538 -25.21 14.01 -27.78
N PRO A 539 -26.09 14.90 -28.34
CA PRO A 539 -25.76 16.29 -28.58
C PRO A 539 -25.37 17.02 -27.29
N GLY A 540 -24.43 17.97 -27.40
CA GLY A 540 -23.94 18.73 -26.24
C GLY A 540 -22.62 18.23 -25.67
N SER A 541 -22.14 17.04 -26.04
CA SER A 541 -20.73 16.70 -25.97
C SER A 541 -20.01 17.40 -27.14
N ASN A 542 -18.78 17.90 -26.92
CA ASN A 542 -17.92 18.51 -27.94
C ASN A 542 -17.96 17.63 -29.22
N GLY A 543 -18.44 18.15 -30.37
CA GLY A 543 -18.74 17.38 -31.58
C GLY A 543 -17.59 16.46 -32.06
N LYS A 544 -16.32 16.89 -31.88
CA LYS A 544 -15.15 16.04 -32.16
C LYS A 544 -15.08 14.78 -31.30
N HIS A 545 -15.53 14.85 -30.06
CA HIS A 545 -15.57 13.70 -29.17
C HIS A 545 -16.72 12.74 -29.49
N GLN A 546 -17.86 13.26 -29.90
CA GLN A 546 -19.03 12.49 -30.29
C GLN A 546 -18.69 11.58 -31.48
N ARG A 547 -18.23 12.20 -32.61
CA ARG A 547 -17.83 11.49 -33.83
C ARG A 547 -16.75 10.43 -33.54
N ARG A 548 -15.71 10.83 -32.84
CA ARG A 548 -14.59 9.93 -32.50
C ARG A 548 -15.02 8.74 -31.65
N THR A 549 -15.88 8.96 -30.67
CA THR A 549 -16.39 7.89 -29.80
C THR A 549 -17.26 6.94 -30.61
N PHE A 550 -18.14 7.46 -31.44
CA PHE A 550 -18.99 6.68 -32.30
C PHE A 550 -18.20 5.78 -33.27
N LEU A 551 -17.26 6.35 -34.01
CA LEU A 551 -16.43 5.58 -34.94
C LEU A 551 -15.64 4.47 -34.25
N ARG A 552 -15.08 4.77 -33.10
CA ARG A 552 -14.37 3.74 -32.33
C ARG A 552 -15.27 2.59 -31.91
N PHE A 553 -16.46 2.89 -31.50
CA PHE A 553 -17.45 1.87 -31.14
C PHE A 553 -17.82 1.01 -32.31
N MET A 554 -18.16 1.61 -33.41
CA MET A 554 -18.59 0.89 -34.62
C MET A 554 -17.46 -0.01 -35.15
N HIS A 555 -16.21 0.48 -35.19
CA HIS A 555 -15.08 -0.34 -35.55
C HIS A 555 -14.88 -1.50 -34.58
N PHE A 556 -14.94 -1.23 -33.30
CA PHE A 556 -14.77 -2.27 -32.29
C PHE A 556 -15.84 -3.35 -32.38
N PHE A 557 -17.09 -2.96 -32.56
CA PHE A 557 -18.18 -3.92 -32.69
C PHE A 557 -18.14 -4.69 -33.99
N SER A 558 -17.71 -4.08 -35.09
CA SER A 558 -17.53 -4.81 -36.34
C SER A 558 -16.49 -5.93 -36.23
N ASP A 559 -15.54 -5.79 -35.31
CA ASP A 559 -14.51 -6.79 -35.08
C ASP A 559 -14.90 -7.88 -34.07
N THR A 560 -15.84 -7.59 -33.20
CA THR A 560 -16.19 -8.47 -32.07
C THR A 560 -17.58 -9.06 -32.14
N LEU A 561 -18.60 -8.28 -32.41
CA LEU A 561 -19.99 -8.74 -32.48
C LEU A 561 -20.26 -9.64 -33.68
N GLY A 562 -20.98 -10.72 -33.46
CA GLY A 562 -21.28 -11.70 -34.51
C GLY A 562 -20.14 -12.65 -34.86
N LYS A 563 -18.97 -12.51 -34.23
CA LYS A 563 -17.81 -13.40 -34.36
C LYS A 563 -17.62 -14.31 -33.13
N GLY A 564 -18.68 -14.54 -32.38
CA GLY A 564 -18.64 -15.35 -31.15
C GLY A 564 -17.93 -14.67 -29.99
N LYS A 565 -17.80 -13.34 -30.05
CA LYS A 565 -17.04 -12.56 -29.07
C LYS A 565 -17.89 -11.41 -28.53
N THR A 566 -18.02 -11.31 -27.22
CA THR A 566 -18.85 -10.30 -26.57
C THR A 566 -17.99 -9.10 -26.16
N PRO A 567 -18.36 -7.87 -26.55
CA PRO A 567 -17.63 -6.68 -26.12
C PRO A 567 -17.65 -6.54 -24.62
N PHE A 568 -16.49 -6.24 -24.05
CA PHE A 568 -16.38 -6.05 -22.64
C PHE A 568 -16.97 -4.69 -22.19
N THR A 569 -17.66 -4.66 -21.04
CA THR A 569 -18.41 -3.48 -20.59
C THR A 569 -17.59 -2.22 -20.38
N THR A 570 -16.32 -2.35 -20.07
CA THR A 570 -15.43 -1.18 -19.86
C THR A 570 -15.03 -0.48 -21.14
N VAL A 571 -15.05 -1.18 -22.26
CA VAL A 571 -14.60 -0.65 -23.54
C VAL A 571 -15.33 0.64 -23.92
N ALA A 572 -16.58 0.66 -23.64
CA ALA A 572 -17.43 1.73 -24.10
C ALA A 572 -17.59 2.89 -23.14
N THR A 573 -17.30 2.71 -21.87
CA THR A 573 -17.56 3.71 -20.84
C THR A 573 -16.48 4.76 -20.72
N THR A 574 -15.31 4.51 -21.30
CA THR A 574 -14.14 5.35 -21.13
C THR A 574 -13.60 5.88 -22.45
N HIS A 575 -12.65 6.78 -22.40
CA HIS A 575 -12.13 7.52 -23.57
C HIS A 575 -11.28 6.66 -24.52
N GLY A 576 -11.51 5.36 -24.60
CA GLY A 576 -10.78 4.43 -25.44
C GLY A 576 -9.46 3.92 -24.85
N TYR A 577 -9.27 4.09 -23.57
CA TYR A 577 -8.09 3.57 -22.86
C TYR A 577 -8.42 2.29 -22.09
N ALA A 578 -9.63 2.13 -21.61
CA ALA A 578 -9.99 1.07 -20.67
C ALA A 578 -9.86 -0.35 -21.24
N TYR A 579 -10.09 -0.55 -22.51
CA TYR A 579 -9.99 -1.88 -23.12
C TYR A 579 -8.54 -2.34 -23.35
N HIS A 580 -7.57 -1.45 -23.27
CA HIS A 580 -6.17 -1.81 -23.48
C HIS A 580 -5.63 -2.70 -22.36
N HIS A 581 -6.04 -2.45 -21.13
CA HIS A 581 -5.58 -3.25 -19.98
C HIS A 581 -6.19 -4.66 -19.97
N SER A 582 -7.44 -4.81 -20.41
CA SER A 582 -8.13 -6.11 -20.40
C SER A 582 -7.45 -7.14 -21.29
N THR A 583 -6.69 -6.73 -22.29
CA THR A 583 -5.92 -7.63 -23.13
C THR A 583 -4.68 -8.23 -22.45
N PHE A 584 -4.23 -7.68 -21.33
CA PHE A 584 -3.02 -8.15 -20.65
C PHE A 584 -3.14 -9.53 -20.03
N TYR A 585 -4.33 -10.02 -19.75
CA TYR A 585 -4.51 -11.40 -19.32
C TYR A 585 -4.18 -12.41 -20.42
N ASN A 586 -4.42 -12.04 -21.67
CA ASN A 586 -4.31 -12.94 -22.82
C ASN A 586 -3.45 -12.39 -23.96
N PHE A 587 -2.81 -11.28 -23.74
CA PHE A 587 -1.91 -10.72 -24.72
C PHE A 587 -0.81 -11.74 -25.04
N PRO A 588 -0.40 -11.91 -26.30
CA PRO A 588 0.69 -12.81 -26.64
C PRO A 588 1.90 -12.55 -25.74
N PRO A 589 2.57 -13.58 -25.25
CA PRO A 589 3.66 -13.44 -24.30
C PRO A 589 4.82 -12.62 -24.86
N THR A 590 5.01 -12.67 -26.17
CA THR A 590 5.99 -11.87 -26.87
C THR A 590 5.29 -11.15 -28.00
N PRO A 591 5.73 -9.95 -28.40
CA PRO A 591 5.19 -9.25 -29.56
C PRO A 591 5.68 -9.92 -30.86
N THR A 592 5.40 -11.21 -31.01
CA THR A 592 5.80 -12.00 -32.18
C THR A 592 4.85 -11.85 -33.36
N LEU A 593 3.70 -11.24 -33.12
CA LEU A 593 2.63 -11.18 -34.11
C LEU A 593 2.10 -9.78 -34.28
N PRO A 594 1.63 -9.43 -35.47
CA PRO A 594 0.90 -8.20 -35.66
C PRO A 594 -0.39 -8.30 -34.86
N ARG A 595 -0.39 -7.64 -33.83
CA ARG A 595 -1.38 -7.03 -33.00
C ARG A 595 -2.75 -7.61 -32.90
N TYR A 596 -2.85 -8.18 -31.87
CA TYR A 596 -4.02 -8.64 -31.19
C TYR A 596 -5.09 -7.57 -31.07
N GLY A 597 -6.30 -7.87 -31.58
CA GLY A 597 -7.48 -7.02 -31.40
C GLY A 597 -7.41 -5.64 -32.00
N ARG A 598 -6.55 -5.42 -32.95
CA ARG A 598 -6.53 -4.21 -33.77
C ARG A 598 -7.06 -4.48 -35.14
N VAL A 599 -8.10 -3.75 -35.45
CA VAL A 599 -8.59 -3.60 -36.79
C VAL A 599 -7.45 -3.17 -37.69
N GLU A 600 -7.23 -3.97 -38.69
CA GLU A 600 -6.44 -3.71 -39.89
C GLU A 600 -5.35 -2.64 -39.72
N ASN A 601 -4.15 -3.05 -39.52
CA ASN A 601 -3.03 -2.22 -39.86
C ASN A 601 -2.94 -2.20 -41.39
N PRO A 602 -3.36 -1.12 -42.08
CA PRO A 602 -3.36 -1.08 -43.54
C PRO A 602 -1.96 -1.19 -44.15
N ASN A 603 -0.92 -1.05 -43.30
CA ASN A 603 0.48 -1.20 -43.70
C ASN A 603 1.04 -2.61 -43.46
N PHE A 604 0.26 -3.52 -42.89
CA PHE A 604 0.66 -4.89 -42.66
C PHE A 604 0.30 -5.75 -43.89
N LYS A 605 1.29 -6.24 -44.59
CA LYS A 605 1.15 -7.06 -45.81
C LYS A 605 1.18 -8.57 -45.58
N GLY A 606 1.04 -9.04 -44.33
CA GLY A 606 0.98 -10.46 -43.99
C GLY A 606 -0.43 -10.88 -43.58
N GLU A 607 -0.72 -12.16 -43.68
CA GLU A 607 -1.92 -12.73 -43.06
C GLU A 607 -1.79 -12.56 -41.55
N LEU A 608 -2.78 -11.91 -40.95
CA LEU A 608 -2.92 -11.85 -39.49
C LEU A 608 -3.22 -13.27 -39.03
N PRO A 609 -2.40 -13.89 -38.20
CA PRO A 609 -2.74 -15.18 -37.62
C PRO A 609 -4.08 -15.03 -36.90
N ASP A 610 -4.84 -16.11 -36.86
CA ASP A 610 -6.10 -16.20 -36.12
C ASP A 610 -5.80 -16.09 -34.61
N VAL A 611 -5.65 -14.86 -34.15
CA VAL A 611 -5.38 -14.59 -32.75
C VAL A 611 -6.72 -14.56 -32.05
N GLU A 612 -6.95 -15.48 -31.15
CA GLU A 612 -8.13 -15.50 -30.32
C GLU A 612 -8.27 -14.17 -29.59
N PHE A 613 -9.31 -13.44 -29.96
CA PHE A 613 -9.71 -12.24 -29.25
C PHE A 613 -10.39 -12.68 -27.96
N TRP A 614 -9.89 -12.28 -26.81
CA TRP A 614 -10.54 -12.69 -25.58
C TRP A 614 -11.83 -11.98 -25.35
N ASP A 615 -12.80 -12.81 -25.16
CA ASP A 615 -14.14 -12.46 -24.82
C ASP A 615 -14.28 -12.50 -23.30
N TYR A 616 -14.17 -11.35 -22.67
CA TYR A 616 -14.36 -11.27 -21.23
C TYR A 616 -15.85 -11.29 -20.93
N PRO A 617 -16.33 -12.28 -20.14
CA PRO A 617 -17.74 -12.38 -19.81
C PRO A 617 -18.21 -11.17 -18.98
N VAL A 618 -19.45 -10.80 -19.17
CA VAL A 618 -20.07 -9.73 -18.38
C VAL A 618 -20.18 -10.14 -16.93
N GLU A 619 -20.52 -11.40 -16.70
CA GLU A 619 -20.56 -11.97 -15.35
C GLU A 619 -19.17 -12.22 -14.83
N GLN A 620 -18.91 -11.66 -13.67
CA GLN A 620 -17.62 -11.71 -13.00
C GLN A 620 -17.78 -12.04 -11.52
N PRO A 621 -16.86 -12.78 -10.92
CA PRO A 621 -15.58 -13.22 -11.51
C PRO A 621 -15.73 -14.32 -12.56
N PHE A 622 -14.69 -14.55 -13.31
CA PHE A 622 -14.61 -15.62 -14.31
C PHE A 622 -13.22 -16.27 -14.32
N LYS A 623 -13.14 -17.51 -14.78
CA LYS A 623 -11.86 -18.26 -14.86
C LYS A 623 -10.99 -17.74 -15.97
N VAL A 624 -9.73 -17.44 -15.64
CA VAL A 624 -8.71 -17.02 -16.60
C VAL A 624 -7.64 -18.11 -16.71
N PRO A 625 -7.44 -18.72 -17.89
CA PRO A 625 -6.40 -19.74 -18.07
C PRO A 625 -5.00 -19.23 -17.74
N LYS A 626 -4.17 -20.12 -17.22
CA LYS A 626 -2.78 -19.81 -16.85
C LYS A 626 -2.68 -18.68 -15.82
N ARG A 627 -3.67 -18.60 -14.92
CA ARG A 627 -3.67 -17.70 -13.76
C ARG A 627 -4.10 -18.44 -12.51
N ARG A 628 -3.44 -18.14 -11.40
CA ARG A 628 -3.74 -18.71 -10.09
C ARG A 628 -3.37 -17.72 -8.98
N GLY A 629 -4.38 -17.24 -8.25
CA GLY A 629 -4.21 -16.31 -7.14
C GLY A 629 -3.58 -14.95 -7.49
N ILE A 630 -3.40 -14.14 -6.47
CA ILE A 630 -2.84 -12.79 -6.61
C ILE A 630 -1.39 -12.81 -7.12
N LEU A 631 -0.62 -13.88 -6.84
CA LEU A 631 0.78 -13.96 -7.27
C LEU A 631 0.95 -14.09 -8.80
N THR A 632 -0.11 -14.49 -9.51
CA THR A 632 -0.11 -14.48 -10.98
C THR A 632 -0.93 -13.33 -11.56
N HIS A 633 -1.52 -12.47 -10.70
CA HIS A 633 -2.25 -11.30 -11.17
C HIS A 633 -1.27 -10.28 -11.79
N PRO A 634 -1.59 -9.70 -12.96
CA PRO A 634 -0.69 -8.75 -13.63
C PRO A 634 -0.24 -7.60 -12.73
N ALA A 635 -1.10 -7.07 -11.86
CA ALA A 635 -0.72 -6.01 -10.94
C ALA A 635 0.42 -6.42 -10.00
N TRP A 636 0.40 -7.66 -9.46
CA TRP A 636 1.47 -8.16 -8.60
C TRP A 636 2.76 -8.41 -9.37
N LEU A 637 2.64 -9.02 -10.55
CA LEU A 637 3.80 -9.34 -11.41
C LEU A 637 4.53 -8.07 -11.87
N ILE A 638 3.79 -7.02 -12.24
CA ILE A 638 4.35 -5.71 -12.61
C ILE A 638 4.98 -5.04 -11.39
N ALA A 639 4.29 -5.04 -10.24
CA ALA A 639 4.81 -4.44 -9.01
C ALA A 639 6.15 -5.05 -8.57
N HIS A 640 6.35 -6.34 -8.87
CA HIS A 640 7.55 -7.10 -8.58
C HIS A 640 8.37 -7.38 -9.86
N SER A 641 8.54 -6.36 -10.68
CA SER A 641 9.41 -6.33 -11.86
C SER A 641 10.20 -5.03 -11.91
N SER A 642 11.16 -4.94 -12.84
CA SER A 642 11.80 -3.69 -13.20
C SER A 642 11.09 -3.01 -14.37
N ASN A 643 11.61 -1.87 -14.83
CA ASN A 643 11.03 -1.15 -15.98
C ASN A 643 11.14 -1.95 -17.28
N PHE A 644 12.18 -2.76 -17.45
CA PHE A 644 12.50 -3.45 -18.69
C PHE A 644 12.54 -4.98 -18.58
N HIS A 645 12.63 -5.51 -17.36
CA HIS A 645 12.81 -6.94 -17.13
C HIS A 645 11.90 -7.43 -16.01
N THR A 646 11.69 -8.74 -15.96
CA THR A 646 11.23 -9.44 -14.77
C THR A 646 12.20 -9.20 -13.60
N ASP A 647 11.79 -9.54 -12.39
CA ASP A 647 12.66 -9.46 -11.24
C ASP A 647 12.46 -10.70 -10.33
N PRO A 648 13.05 -11.83 -10.69
CA PRO A 648 12.93 -13.05 -9.91
C PRO A 648 13.49 -12.89 -8.48
N ILE A 649 14.50 -12.06 -8.31
CA ILE A 649 15.09 -11.78 -6.99
C ILE A 649 14.06 -11.11 -6.08
N LYS A 650 13.41 -10.05 -6.58
CA LYS A 650 12.39 -9.32 -5.83
C LYS A 650 11.15 -10.18 -5.54
N ARG A 651 10.70 -10.99 -6.50
CA ARG A 651 9.60 -11.95 -6.33
C ARG A 651 9.94 -12.99 -5.27
N GLY A 652 11.12 -13.58 -5.34
CA GLY A 652 11.58 -14.58 -4.38
C GLY A 652 11.82 -14.01 -2.97
N ARG A 653 12.40 -12.81 -2.86
CA ARG A 653 12.55 -12.11 -1.59
C ARG A 653 11.19 -11.85 -0.94
N TRP A 654 10.21 -11.40 -1.71
CA TRP A 654 8.85 -11.17 -1.23
C TRP A 654 8.24 -12.45 -0.66
N ILE A 655 8.33 -13.58 -1.38
CA ILE A 655 7.83 -14.87 -0.90
C ILE A 655 8.54 -15.27 0.40
N ARG A 656 9.86 -15.17 0.44
CA ARG A 656 10.66 -15.50 1.62
C ARG A 656 10.24 -14.70 2.85
N GLU A 657 10.10 -13.39 2.69
CA GLU A 657 9.84 -12.48 3.83
C GLU A 657 8.34 -12.40 4.20
N LYS A 658 7.45 -12.46 3.21
CA LYS A 658 6.01 -12.27 3.43
C LYS A 658 5.23 -13.56 3.65
N LEU A 659 5.54 -14.61 2.91
CA LEU A 659 4.84 -15.89 3.03
C LEU A 659 5.54 -16.86 3.97
N LEU A 660 6.85 -16.91 3.96
CA LEU A 660 7.61 -17.89 4.75
C LEU A 660 8.16 -17.32 6.07
N ALA A 661 7.79 -16.08 6.42
CA ALA A 661 8.25 -15.37 7.63
C ALA A 661 9.79 -15.36 7.80
N GLY A 662 10.52 -15.53 6.70
CA GLY A 662 11.97 -15.46 6.67
C GLY A 662 12.49 -14.04 6.65
N ARG A 663 13.80 -13.91 6.68
CA ARG A 663 14.49 -12.64 6.53
C ARG A 663 15.64 -12.78 5.53
N VAL A 664 15.73 -11.83 4.62
CA VAL A 664 16.87 -11.70 3.72
C VAL A 664 17.70 -10.51 4.20
N PRO A 665 19.00 -10.68 4.45
CA PRO A 665 19.88 -9.58 4.84
C PRO A 665 19.89 -8.48 3.77
N ASP A 666 20.11 -7.24 4.20
CA ASP A 666 20.29 -6.13 3.28
C ASP A 666 21.62 -6.26 2.53
N VAL A 667 21.63 -5.83 1.26
CA VAL A 667 22.81 -5.89 0.42
C VAL A 667 23.87 -4.92 0.96
N PRO A 668 25.11 -5.35 1.16
CA PRO A 668 26.21 -4.43 1.49
C PRO A 668 26.38 -3.37 0.41
N ILE A 669 26.63 -2.13 0.79
CA ILE A 669 26.79 -0.97 -0.12
C ILE A 669 27.93 -1.17 -1.15
N THR A 670 28.85 -2.07 -0.88
CA THR A 670 30.04 -2.36 -1.70
C THR A 670 29.80 -3.36 -2.84
N VAL A 671 28.62 -3.94 -2.95
CA VAL A 671 28.32 -4.95 -3.97
C VAL A 671 27.78 -4.30 -5.24
N ASP A 672 28.44 -4.56 -6.38
CA ASP A 672 27.88 -4.23 -7.69
C ASP A 672 26.78 -5.24 -8.05
N ALA A 673 25.54 -4.76 -8.03
CA ALA A 673 24.35 -5.57 -8.25
C ALA A 673 23.84 -5.52 -9.70
N GLN A 674 24.63 -5.02 -10.66
CA GLN A 674 24.20 -4.94 -12.05
C GLN A 674 24.23 -6.32 -12.72
N VAL A 675 23.14 -6.68 -13.35
CA VAL A 675 23.06 -7.87 -14.20
C VAL A 675 23.63 -7.50 -15.58
N PRO A 676 24.74 -8.12 -16.02
CA PRO A 676 25.37 -7.76 -17.28
C PRO A 676 24.46 -8.07 -18.46
N GLU A 677 24.59 -7.29 -19.52
CA GLU A 677 23.93 -7.61 -20.79
C GLU A 677 24.70 -8.73 -21.48
N ASP A 678 23.97 -9.72 -21.96
CA ASP A 678 24.48 -10.81 -22.75
C ASP A 678 23.39 -11.19 -23.78
N PRO A 679 23.63 -10.96 -25.08
CA PRO A 679 22.60 -11.15 -26.10
C PRO A 679 22.15 -12.60 -26.26
N HIS A 680 22.99 -13.58 -25.87
CA HIS A 680 22.71 -14.99 -26.06
C HIS A 680 22.11 -15.70 -24.86
N LYS A 681 21.98 -15.00 -23.73
CA LYS A 681 21.45 -15.53 -22.48
C LYS A 681 20.06 -14.98 -22.16
N SER A 682 19.21 -15.84 -21.64
CA SER A 682 17.96 -15.43 -21.02
C SER A 682 18.23 -14.53 -19.81
N PHE A 683 17.24 -13.76 -19.38
CA PHE A 683 17.41 -12.93 -18.20
C PHE A 683 17.72 -13.76 -16.95
N ARG A 684 17.06 -14.91 -16.81
CA ARG A 684 17.37 -15.87 -15.75
C ARG A 684 18.83 -16.32 -15.76
N GLU A 685 19.36 -16.75 -16.90
CA GLU A 685 20.77 -17.18 -17.02
C GLU A 685 21.75 -16.08 -16.65
N ARG A 686 21.45 -14.83 -16.99
CA ARG A 686 22.25 -13.68 -16.60
C ARG A 686 22.24 -13.43 -15.10
N VAL A 687 21.05 -13.55 -14.48
CA VAL A 687 20.89 -13.44 -13.01
C VAL A 687 21.65 -14.57 -12.30
N GLU A 688 21.51 -15.82 -12.75
CA GLU A 688 22.22 -16.96 -12.17
C GLU A 688 23.73 -16.79 -12.23
N LEU A 689 24.26 -16.28 -13.35
CA LEU A 689 25.69 -16.05 -13.53
C LEU A 689 26.25 -15.06 -12.48
N VAL A 690 25.56 -13.96 -12.22
CA VAL A 690 26.00 -12.95 -11.26
C VAL A 690 25.83 -13.43 -9.82
N THR A 691 24.73 -14.08 -9.53
CA THR A 691 24.35 -14.47 -8.17
C THR A 691 24.95 -15.79 -7.71
N SER A 692 25.63 -16.53 -8.60
CA SER A 692 26.40 -17.73 -8.26
C SER A 692 27.72 -17.47 -7.54
N LYS A 693 28.23 -16.23 -7.61
CA LYS A 693 29.44 -15.84 -6.88
C LYS A 693 29.25 -16.04 -5.37
N GLU A 694 30.30 -16.46 -4.68
CA GLU A 694 30.21 -16.85 -3.27
C GLU A 694 29.64 -15.77 -2.35
N GLU A 695 30.05 -14.55 -2.54
CA GLU A 695 29.55 -13.36 -1.81
C GLU A 695 28.06 -13.07 -2.04
N CYS A 696 27.52 -13.40 -3.23
CA CYS A 696 26.13 -13.17 -3.59
C CYS A 696 25.22 -14.37 -3.20
N ARG A 697 25.77 -15.58 -3.34
CA ARG A 697 25.04 -16.83 -3.20
C ARG A 697 24.34 -16.98 -1.86
N LYS A 698 24.95 -16.55 -0.75
CA LYS A 698 24.40 -16.66 0.60
C LYS A 698 22.98 -16.09 0.73
N CYS A 699 22.70 -14.98 0.06
CA CYS A 699 21.37 -14.37 0.05
C CYS A 699 20.51 -14.91 -1.10
N HIS A 700 21.12 -15.08 -2.28
CA HIS A 700 20.38 -15.42 -3.49
C HIS A 700 19.87 -16.86 -3.53
N GLU A 701 20.57 -17.82 -2.90
CA GLU A 701 20.07 -19.19 -2.74
C GLU A 701 18.77 -19.30 -1.95
N GLN A 702 18.43 -18.26 -1.15
CA GLN A 702 17.18 -18.20 -0.40
C GLN A 702 16.05 -17.54 -1.20
N MET A 703 16.36 -16.77 -2.23
CA MET A 703 15.40 -15.97 -2.99
C MET A 703 15.19 -16.48 -4.41
N ASN A 704 16.28 -16.69 -5.16
CA ASN A 704 16.20 -17.00 -6.59
C ASN A 704 15.34 -18.23 -6.90
N PRO A 705 15.49 -19.37 -6.16
CA PRO A 705 14.68 -20.57 -6.44
C PRO A 705 13.18 -20.34 -6.25
N LEU A 706 12.78 -19.38 -5.40
CA LEU A 706 11.38 -19.01 -5.18
C LEU A 706 10.85 -18.07 -6.27
N GLY A 707 11.72 -17.31 -6.91
CA GLY A 707 11.32 -16.33 -7.93
C GLY A 707 11.36 -16.87 -9.35
N PHE A 708 12.25 -17.79 -9.66
CA PHE A 708 12.41 -18.37 -11.00
C PHE A 708 11.16 -19.05 -11.56
N PRO A 709 10.32 -19.74 -10.77
CA PRO A 709 9.06 -20.28 -11.27
C PRO A 709 8.16 -19.28 -11.99
N PHE A 710 8.26 -18.00 -11.61
CA PHE A 710 7.47 -16.92 -12.21
C PHE A 710 8.03 -16.36 -13.51
N GLU A 711 9.12 -16.90 -14.05
CA GLU A 711 9.64 -16.47 -15.36
C GLU A 711 8.73 -16.88 -16.53
N SER A 712 7.75 -17.76 -16.30
CA SER A 712 6.60 -17.95 -17.19
C SER A 712 5.72 -16.71 -17.37
N PHE A 713 6.00 -15.64 -16.64
CA PHE A 713 5.33 -14.36 -16.78
C PHE A 713 6.35 -13.26 -17.05
N ASP A 714 6.13 -12.49 -18.10
CA ASP A 714 6.99 -11.37 -18.45
C ASP A 714 6.85 -10.18 -17.47
N ASP A 715 7.58 -9.12 -17.76
CA ASP A 715 7.58 -7.90 -16.93
C ASP A 715 6.30 -7.05 -17.06
N PHE A 716 5.44 -7.33 -18.03
CA PHE A 716 4.08 -6.80 -18.12
C PHE A 716 3.02 -7.68 -17.45
N GLY A 717 3.43 -8.81 -16.87
CA GLY A 717 2.53 -9.78 -16.27
C GLY A 717 1.82 -10.71 -17.28
N ARG A 718 2.29 -10.82 -18.50
CA ARG A 718 1.75 -11.72 -19.55
C ARG A 718 2.35 -13.11 -19.43
N TYR A 719 1.54 -14.14 -19.57
CA TYR A 719 2.05 -15.52 -19.59
C TYR A 719 2.88 -15.78 -20.86
N ARG A 720 4.02 -16.44 -20.72
CA ARG A 720 4.94 -16.75 -21.82
C ARG A 720 5.58 -18.13 -21.66
N LEU A 721 5.88 -18.79 -22.77
CA LEU A 721 6.74 -19.97 -22.83
C LEU A 721 8.15 -19.63 -23.31
N ASN A 722 8.27 -18.53 -24.05
CA ASN A 722 9.54 -18.04 -24.59
C ASN A 722 9.74 -16.58 -24.19
N GLU A 723 10.98 -16.15 -24.01
CA GLU A 723 11.33 -14.75 -23.82
C GLU A 723 12.04 -14.20 -25.06
N PRO A 724 11.83 -12.92 -25.42
CA PRO A 724 12.55 -12.28 -26.49
C PRO A 724 13.99 -11.99 -26.05
N LEU A 725 14.95 -12.27 -26.90
CA LEU A 725 16.33 -11.84 -26.75
C LEU A 725 16.42 -10.41 -27.30
N GLU A 726 16.13 -9.43 -26.44
CA GLU A 726 15.99 -8.01 -26.81
C GLU A 726 17.36 -7.37 -27.08
N HIS A 727 18.02 -7.80 -28.15
CA HIS A 727 19.30 -7.29 -28.63
C HIS A 727 19.29 -7.12 -30.16
N GLU A 728 20.09 -6.18 -30.68
CA GLU A 728 20.10 -5.89 -32.13
C GLU A 728 20.46 -7.11 -32.99
N GLU A 729 21.33 -7.98 -32.52
CA GLU A 729 21.73 -9.24 -33.20
C GLU A 729 20.56 -10.21 -33.41
N HIS A 730 19.57 -10.14 -32.57
CA HIS A 730 18.39 -11.01 -32.57
C HIS A 730 17.14 -10.33 -33.13
N LEU A 731 17.29 -9.13 -33.68
CA LEU A 731 16.17 -8.37 -34.23
C LEU A 731 15.74 -9.02 -35.55
N ILE A 732 14.50 -9.55 -35.59
CA ILE A 732 13.90 -10.14 -36.78
C ILE A 732 13.20 -9.08 -37.61
N ALA A 733 12.44 -8.21 -37.00
CA ALA A 733 11.69 -7.16 -37.69
C ALA A 733 11.49 -5.90 -36.83
N LYS A 734 11.54 -4.76 -37.51
CA LYS A 734 11.12 -3.45 -36.96
C LYS A 734 9.76 -3.12 -37.57
N PRO A 735 8.70 -2.97 -36.77
CA PRO A 735 7.41 -2.58 -37.31
C PRO A 735 7.46 -1.15 -37.84
N GLU A 736 6.83 -0.93 -38.99
CA GLU A 736 6.68 0.40 -39.54
C GLU A 736 5.78 1.28 -38.68
N LYS A 737 6.07 2.59 -38.62
CA LYS A 737 5.21 3.57 -37.96
C LYS A 737 3.81 3.52 -38.57
N VAL A 738 2.79 3.37 -37.72
CA VAL A 738 1.40 3.47 -38.13
C VAL A 738 0.92 4.91 -37.99
N PRO A 739 0.70 5.67 -39.07
CA PRO A 739 0.43 7.11 -39.01
C PRO A 739 -0.86 7.52 -38.29
N ALA A 740 -1.78 6.60 -38.09
CA ALA A 740 -3.13 6.91 -37.61
C ALA A 740 -3.33 6.83 -36.07
N ARG A 741 -2.26 6.72 -35.30
CA ARG A 741 -2.38 6.49 -33.85
C ARG A 741 -1.60 7.50 -33.04
N PRO A 742 -2.28 8.53 -32.52
CA PRO A 742 -1.61 9.59 -31.77
C PRO A 742 -1.02 9.16 -30.42
N TRP A 743 -1.28 7.93 -29.97
CA TRP A 743 -0.80 7.39 -28.68
C TRP A 743 -0.03 6.08 -28.76
N SER A 744 -0.03 5.38 -29.86
CA SER A 744 0.87 4.26 -30.10
C SER A 744 1.96 4.71 -31.03
N GLY A 745 3.15 4.80 -30.53
CA GLY A 745 4.32 5.05 -31.33
C GLY A 745 4.54 3.98 -32.41
N LYS A 746 5.74 3.60 -32.62
CA LYS A 746 6.14 2.45 -33.42
C LYS A 746 5.58 1.17 -32.79
N GLY A 747 5.28 0.17 -33.55
CA GLY A 747 5.03 -1.16 -33.01
C GLY A 747 6.25 -1.71 -32.28
N ALA A 748 6.02 -2.73 -31.44
CA ALA A 748 7.12 -3.40 -30.76
C ALA A 748 8.07 -4.08 -31.76
N ASN A 749 9.37 -4.01 -31.51
CA ASN A 749 10.36 -4.80 -32.24
C ASN A 749 10.11 -6.27 -32.02
N ILE A 750 10.38 -7.08 -33.05
CA ILE A 750 10.26 -8.52 -33.00
C ILE A 750 11.66 -9.13 -32.95
N TYR A 751 11.93 -9.88 -31.90
CA TYR A 751 13.21 -10.53 -31.66
C TYR A 751 13.09 -12.05 -31.76
N ALA A 752 14.22 -12.73 -31.99
CA ALA A 752 14.34 -14.14 -31.75
C ALA A 752 14.05 -14.46 -30.28
N THR A 753 13.52 -15.64 -30.02
CA THR A 753 13.09 -16.03 -28.68
C THR A 753 13.85 -17.25 -28.18
N LYS A 754 13.93 -17.36 -26.85
CA LYS A 754 14.50 -18.52 -26.14
C LYS A 754 13.46 -19.10 -25.20
N LEU A 755 13.42 -20.43 -25.06
CA LEU A 755 12.52 -21.09 -24.11
C LEU A 755 12.83 -20.66 -22.67
N VAL A 756 11.80 -20.34 -21.91
CA VAL A 756 11.92 -19.94 -20.51
C VAL A 756 12.07 -21.17 -19.62
N SER A 757 13.04 -21.16 -18.73
CA SER A 757 13.14 -22.15 -17.66
C SER A 757 12.38 -21.67 -16.43
N THR A 758 11.45 -22.47 -15.93
CA THR A 758 10.60 -22.19 -14.77
C THR A 758 10.94 -23.02 -13.55
N LEU A 759 11.95 -23.91 -13.67
CA LEU A 759 12.36 -24.77 -12.55
C LEU A 759 12.82 -23.92 -11.36
N GLY A 760 12.30 -24.22 -10.20
CA GLY A 760 12.67 -23.57 -8.95
C GLY A 760 12.70 -24.54 -7.77
N ALA A 761 12.66 -24.00 -6.56
CA ALA A 761 12.57 -24.82 -5.36
C ALA A 761 11.90 -24.05 -4.23
N LEU A 762 11.04 -24.73 -3.50
CA LEU A 762 10.48 -24.29 -2.24
C LEU A 762 11.34 -24.79 -1.09
N SER A 763 11.59 -23.97 -0.11
CA SER A 763 12.31 -24.34 1.11
C SER A 763 11.91 -23.46 2.27
N GLY A 764 11.93 -24.01 3.49
CA GLY A 764 11.68 -23.30 4.72
C GLY A 764 10.20 -23.17 5.08
N THR A 765 9.37 -24.07 4.60
CA THR A 765 7.97 -24.20 5.05
C THR A 765 7.89 -24.81 6.47
N GLY A 766 8.92 -25.53 6.90
CA GLY A 766 8.89 -26.34 8.10
C GLY A 766 8.26 -27.73 7.90
N ASP A 767 7.75 -27.99 6.70
CA ASP A 767 7.18 -29.28 6.29
C ASP A 767 8.02 -29.88 5.15
N PRO A 768 8.75 -31.00 5.40
CA PRO A 768 9.59 -31.64 4.40
C PRO A 768 8.81 -32.14 3.16
N GLU A 769 7.50 -32.41 3.27
CA GLU A 769 6.69 -32.85 2.14
C GLU A 769 6.39 -31.72 1.15
N LEU A 770 6.42 -30.49 1.61
CA LEU A 770 6.19 -29.30 0.80
C LEU A 770 7.48 -28.72 0.23
N ASP A 771 8.61 -28.89 0.95
CA ASP A 771 9.92 -28.39 0.49
C ASP A 771 10.48 -29.27 -0.63
N GLY A 772 11.21 -28.69 -1.56
CA GLY A 772 11.84 -29.39 -2.70
C GLY A 772 11.72 -28.63 -4.02
N GLU A 773 12.11 -29.29 -5.10
CA GLU A 773 12.01 -28.73 -6.45
C GLU A 773 10.55 -28.52 -6.84
N VAL A 774 10.31 -27.47 -7.62
CA VAL A 774 9.01 -27.13 -8.22
C VAL A 774 9.19 -26.83 -9.71
N ALA A 775 8.28 -27.34 -10.52
CA ALA A 775 8.35 -27.20 -11.96
C ALA A 775 8.01 -25.78 -12.46
N ASP A 776 7.07 -25.14 -11.82
CA ASP A 776 6.58 -23.81 -12.22
C ASP A 776 5.91 -23.04 -11.06
N ALA A 777 5.40 -21.85 -11.38
CA ALA A 777 4.72 -20.99 -10.42
C ALA A 777 3.43 -21.61 -9.87
N PHE A 778 2.75 -22.44 -10.64
CA PHE A 778 1.47 -23.02 -10.22
C PHE A 778 1.69 -24.07 -9.13
N GLU A 779 2.68 -24.93 -9.31
CA GLU A 779 3.09 -25.91 -8.31
C GLU A 779 3.62 -25.24 -7.05
N LEU A 780 4.46 -24.19 -7.22
CA LEU A 780 4.94 -23.41 -6.07
C LEU A 780 3.80 -22.80 -5.27
N ILE A 781 2.83 -22.18 -5.92
CA ILE A 781 1.66 -21.57 -5.29
C ILE A 781 0.83 -22.61 -4.55
N GLU A 782 0.60 -23.77 -5.15
CA GLU A 782 -0.19 -24.83 -4.55
C GLU A 782 0.45 -25.37 -3.27
N ARG A 783 1.78 -25.55 -3.27
CA ARG A 783 2.52 -25.97 -2.06
C ARG A 783 2.53 -24.86 -0.99
N LEU A 784 2.68 -23.60 -1.38
CA LEU A 784 2.61 -22.45 -0.46
C LEU A 784 1.23 -22.35 0.21
N ALA A 785 0.15 -22.54 -0.52
CA ALA A 785 -1.20 -22.48 0.03
C ALA A 785 -1.48 -23.59 1.07
N ARG A 786 -0.84 -24.73 0.92
CA ARG A 786 -0.94 -25.86 1.88
C ARG A 786 -0.10 -25.68 3.14
N SER A 787 0.80 -24.71 3.16
CA SER A 787 1.74 -24.51 4.25
C SER A 787 1.11 -23.75 5.43
N ASP A 788 1.13 -24.35 6.61
CA ASP A 788 0.72 -23.66 7.85
C ASP A 788 1.59 -22.46 8.15
N ARG A 789 2.88 -22.54 7.84
CA ARG A 789 3.79 -21.39 7.99
C ARG A 789 3.35 -20.18 7.20
N VAL A 790 2.81 -20.39 6.01
CA VAL A 790 2.26 -19.30 5.16
C VAL A 790 1.05 -18.67 5.83
N ARG A 791 0.10 -19.44 6.32
CA ARG A 791 -1.08 -18.94 7.06
C ARG A 791 -0.64 -18.16 8.31
N GLN A 792 0.27 -18.72 9.10
CA GLN A 792 0.85 -18.09 10.28
C GLN A 792 1.57 -16.78 9.94
N SER A 793 2.30 -16.72 8.83
CA SER A 793 2.98 -15.50 8.38
C SER A 793 1.97 -14.41 8.02
N ILE A 794 0.89 -14.75 7.32
CA ILE A 794 -0.19 -13.81 6.99
C ILE A 794 -0.82 -13.26 8.28
N ILE A 795 -1.06 -14.11 9.27
CA ILE A 795 -1.58 -13.70 10.58
C ILE A 795 -0.63 -12.72 11.28
N ARG A 796 0.70 -12.96 11.27
CA ARG A 796 1.69 -12.01 11.79
C ARG A 796 1.59 -10.64 11.11
N HIS A 797 1.46 -10.62 9.78
CA HIS A 797 1.31 -9.38 9.03
C HIS A 797 -0.03 -8.67 9.33
N ALA A 798 -1.12 -9.41 9.48
CA ALA A 798 -2.40 -8.87 9.92
C ALA A 798 -2.30 -8.26 11.32
N PHE A 799 -1.69 -8.97 12.27
CA PHE A 799 -1.41 -8.44 13.61
C PHE A 799 -0.68 -7.09 13.55
N ARG A 800 0.41 -7.02 12.77
CA ARG A 800 1.20 -5.78 12.60
C ARG A 800 0.36 -4.64 12.04
N PHE A 801 -0.46 -4.94 11.04
CA PHE A 801 -1.27 -3.93 10.35
C PHE A 801 -2.39 -3.38 11.24
N PHE A 802 -3.15 -4.26 11.89
CA PHE A 802 -4.32 -3.84 12.67
C PHE A 802 -3.95 -3.28 14.03
N LEU A 803 -2.94 -3.82 14.70
CA LEU A 803 -2.50 -3.32 16.01
C LEU A 803 -1.50 -2.17 15.91
N GLY A 804 -0.99 -1.87 14.70
CA GLY A 804 -0.05 -0.77 14.47
C GLY A 804 1.28 -0.98 15.20
N ARG A 805 1.71 -2.23 15.40
CA ARG A 805 3.02 -2.60 15.93
C ARG A 805 3.43 -3.99 15.45
N ASN A 806 4.72 -4.25 15.44
CA ASN A 806 5.20 -5.61 15.24
C ASN A 806 4.91 -6.47 16.48
N GLU A 807 4.83 -7.77 16.27
CA GLU A 807 4.68 -8.75 17.36
C GLU A 807 5.94 -8.84 18.20
N MET A 808 5.76 -9.24 19.43
CA MET A 808 6.79 -9.61 20.39
C MET A 808 6.60 -11.10 20.77
N ARG A 809 7.59 -11.70 21.39
CA ARG A 809 7.50 -13.09 21.86
C ARG A 809 6.27 -13.33 22.74
N SER A 810 5.94 -12.38 23.60
CA SER A 810 4.76 -12.44 24.48
C SER A 810 3.41 -12.45 23.73
N ASP A 811 3.38 -12.10 22.43
CA ASP A 811 2.15 -12.13 21.64
C ASP A 811 1.80 -13.54 21.12
N SER A 812 2.63 -14.55 21.37
CA SER A 812 2.41 -15.94 20.92
C SER A 812 0.99 -16.42 21.20
N SER A 813 0.47 -16.24 22.40
CA SER A 813 -0.89 -16.65 22.75
C SER A 813 -1.98 -15.90 21.98
N THR A 814 -1.71 -14.68 21.55
CA THR A 814 -2.65 -13.89 20.72
C THR A 814 -2.64 -14.35 19.27
N LEU A 815 -1.47 -14.74 18.76
CA LEU A 815 -1.31 -15.21 17.38
C LEU A 815 -1.87 -16.63 17.20
N LEU A 816 -1.87 -17.45 18.25
CA LEU A 816 -2.44 -18.81 18.26
C LEU A 816 -3.96 -18.82 18.43
N ALA A 817 -4.54 -17.76 19.01
CA ALA A 817 -5.99 -17.67 19.25
C ALA A 817 -6.77 -17.30 17.99
#